data_e916a14818c8fd62553ea60c055b9b0b
#
_entry.id   e916a14818c8fd62553ea60c055b9b0b
#
_cell.length_a   1.000
_cell.length_b   1.000
_cell.length_c   1.000
_cell.angle_alpha   90.00
_cell.angle_beta   90.00
_cell.angle_gamma   90.00
#
_symmetry.space_group_name_H-M   'P 1'
#
loop_
_entity.id
_entity.type
_entity.pdbx_description
1 polymer ?
#
loop_
_entity_poly.entity_id
_entity_poly.type
_entity_poly.pdbx_seq_one_letter_code
_entity_poly.pdbx_strand_id
1 'polypeptide(L)'
;MTGLGRVVRSGIRRRRVQTVVIGLVSAAAVTASVLGAGLLVASRSPFDAGFTAQHGAHLSVVADPQLVTQAQLIASKTASGVTDAAGPYPVLTLSFTSTGTGAGAPGPEPAADGGPLRLPPLTIVGRSGPGGAVDRVEVVEGRWPTRPDEIVVAVGVIRIPPGVRLQAPGGQTLTVVGTARSMSATASAWVLPSALDALTMPGATRGYQMLYRFAAAGTGAEVDAGRAAVEATLPPGAVTGARSWLDVRQQAVEDSAVFVPFLVAFAVLGLVMAVLIVGTVIAGAVGAATRRIGVLKALGATPAGVVRAFVAQALVPSAVGAMVGTVAGNLLALPVLAETEQLYGSANTTIAWWVSLVVPGGILAVVAVTAWAASLRAARLRTVDALTVGRGADRTGGRSAALARAAGRLTARMPMSRPVGLGAARPFTRPVRAAAILLSIAAGTASVTFALGLGGSLIRIQTAVEQNTADVVIEIRPDEAPPGGGTGTHRPDPADVLATIAAQEGTRAAYGLAQAPAAVAGLTDPVSINAFTGDPTWDGFTMVSGRWFTSPGEAVAGEAFLRATGARVGDTVTVQADGTPVRLRIAGEVFDTGTAVFTGADTIAAALPQLRPHEYRIALTDGTDPGGYAKRLTTALQPQGLTAYPNQTPVDPLLVVVQGLTATLTLLLVAVAALGVFNMLVLDLRERVHELAVQKALGMTPRQTIAMVVASVTGVGLVGGLIGVPVGVAVQHLVLPAMAAGGGLHLPDSFVDVYGPATLVPLTLGGLVIALLGALLPAGWAARTRTAVALRTE
;
A
#
# COMPACT_ATOMS: atom_id res chain seq x y z
N MET A 1 -13.11 -13.81 -47.77
CA MET A 1 -12.39 -12.81 -46.99
C MET A 1 -12.41 -11.50 -47.75
N THR A 2 -12.98 -10.46 -47.16
CA THR A 2 -13.07 -9.11 -47.73
C THR A 2 -11.66 -8.56 -48.02
N GLY A 3 -11.50 -7.72 -49.05
CA GLY A 3 -10.19 -7.13 -49.41
C GLY A 3 -9.49 -6.45 -48.23
N LEU A 4 -10.25 -5.91 -47.30
CA LEU A 4 -9.77 -5.30 -46.06
C LEU A 4 -9.04 -6.31 -45.15
N GLY A 5 -9.54 -7.53 -45.00
CA GLY A 5 -8.92 -8.59 -44.18
C GLY A 5 -7.53 -9.02 -44.71
N ARG A 6 -7.35 -9.02 -46.02
CA ARG A 6 -6.04 -9.30 -46.64
C ARG A 6 -5.03 -8.17 -46.41
N VAL A 7 -5.49 -6.92 -46.44
CA VAL A 7 -4.63 -5.73 -46.15
C VAL A 7 -4.18 -5.73 -44.69
N VAL A 8 -5.08 -6.03 -43.76
CA VAL A 8 -4.76 -6.12 -42.31
C VAL A 8 -3.75 -7.24 -42.04
N ARG A 9 -4.01 -8.45 -42.51
CA ARG A 9 -3.11 -9.61 -42.32
C ARG A 9 -1.72 -9.40 -42.93
N SER A 10 -1.65 -8.82 -44.13
CA SER A 10 -0.39 -8.47 -44.75
C SER A 10 0.37 -7.37 -43.99
N GLY A 11 -0.35 -6.40 -43.45
CA GLY A 11 0.21 -5.33 -42.59
C GLY A 11 0.82 -5.88 -41.31
N ILE A 12 0.11 -6.74 -40.60
CA ILE A 12 0.57 -7.41 -39.37
C ILE A 12 1.82 -8.26 -39.66
N ARG A 13 1.78 -9.07 -40.70
CA ARG A 13 2.88 -9.98 -41.02
C ARG A 13 4.17 -9.26 -41.47
N ARG A 14 4.08 -8.12 -42.12
CA ARG A 14 5.22 -7.31 -42.54
C ARG A 14 5.83 -6.48 -41.42
N ARG A 15 5.06 -6.19 -40.35
CA ARG A 15 5.45 -5.31 -39.24
C ARG A 15 5.43 -6.04 -37.89
N ARG A 16 5.95 -7.28 -37.86
CA ARG A 16 5.92 -8.16 -36.68
C ARG A 16 6.38 -7.47 -35.41
N VAL A 17 7.49 -6.70 -35.45
CA VAL A 17 8.03 -5.99 -34.28
C VAL A 17 7.01 -4.98 -33.74
N GLN A 18 6.41 -4.16 -34.60
CA GLN A 18 5.41 -3.18 -34.19
C GLN A 18 4.14 -3.83 -33.63
N THR A 19 3.71 -4.94 -34.23
CA THR A 19 2.59 -5.75 -33.79
C THR A 19 2.84 -6.30 -32.37
N VAL A 20 4.03 -6.83 -32.11
CA VAL A 20 4.42 -7.36 -30.80
C VAL A 20 4.48 -6.22 -29.77
N VAL A 21 5.09 -5.09 -30.13
CA VAL A 21 5.15 -3.92 -29.22
C VAL A 21 3.76 -3.44 -28.84
N ILE A 22 2.82 -3.28 -29.79
CA ILE A 22 1.45 -2.89 -29.48
C ILE A 22 0.79 -3.91 -28.56
N GLY A 23 0.95 -5.20 -28.82
CA GLY A 23 0.42 -6.27 -27.96
C GLY A 23 0.96 -6.22 -26.55
N LEU A 24 2.29 -6.11 -26.39
CA LEU A 24 2.94 -6.04 -25.06
C LEU A 24 2.55 -4.79 -24.27
N VAL A 25 2.52 -3.63 -24.94
CA VAL A 25 2.10 -2.38 -24.30
C VAL A 25 0.64 -2.45 -23.86
N SER A 26 -0.24 -3.00 -24.70
CA SER A 26 -1.64 -3.19 -24.34
C SER A 26 -1.80 -4.21 -23.22
N ALA A 27 -1.02 -5.29 -23.24
CA ALA A 27 -1.01 -6.28 -22.15
C ALA A 27 -0.62 -5.62 -20.82
N ALA A 28 0.47 -4.85 -20.81
CA ALA A 28 0.94 -4.17 -19.61
C ALA A 28 -0.08 -3.16 -19.06
N ALA A 29 -0.67 -2.34 -19.94
CA ALA A 29 -1.69 -1.38 -19.53
C ALA A 29 -2.95 -2.07 -18.97
N VAL A 30 -3.39 -3.16 -19.60
CA VAL A 30 -4.54 -3.95 -19.13
C VAL A 30 -4.21 -4.65 -17.82
N THR A 31 -3.01 -5.25 -17.67
CA THR A 31 -2.59 -5.88 -16.42
C THR A 31 -2.67 -4.90 -15.24
N ALA A 32 -2.04 -3.72 -15.39
CA ALA A 32 -2.05 -2.71 -14.33
C ALA A 32 -3.47 -2.22 -14.01
N SER A 33 -4.30 -2.00 -15.04
CA SER A 33 -5.67 -1.49 -14.86
C SER A 33 -6.64 -2.54 -14.33
N VAL A 34 -6.54 -3.81 -14.74
CA VAL A 34 -7.36 -4.92 -14.22
C VAL A 34 -7.00 -5.19 -12.77
N LEU A 35 -5.71 -5.22 -12.45
CA LEU A 35 -5.23 -5.36 -11.08
C LEU A 35 -5.78 -4.23 -10.20
N GLY A 36 -5.60 -2.96 -10.62
CA GLY A 36 -6.06 -1.80 -9.86
C GLY A 36 -7.58 -1.76 -9.69
N ALA A 37 -8.35 -1.87 -10.77
CA ALA A 37 -9.80 -1.86 -10.71
C ALA A 37 -10.35 -3.11 -10.00
N GLY A 38 -9.70 -4.26 -10.16
CA GLY A 38 -10.07 -5.51 -9.51
C GLY A 38 -9.96 -5.43 -8.00
N LEU A 39 -8.83 -4.94 -7.50
CA LEU A 39 -8.60 -4.75 -6.08
C LEU A 39 -9.56 -3.69 -5.50
N LEU A 40 -9.80 -2.59 -6.23
CA LEU A 40 -10.74 -1.56 -5.82
C LEU A 40 -12.19 -2.08 -5.67
N VAL A 41 -12.62 -2.96 -6.56
CA VAL A 41 -13.96 -3.56 -6.49
C VAL A 41 -14.00 -4.64 -5.41
N ALA A 42 -12.94 -5.46 -5.32
CA ALA A 42 -12.81 -6.49 -4.30
C ALA A 42 -12.77 -5.90 -2.87
N SER A 43 -12.26 -4.70 -2.67
CA SER A 43 -12.21 -4.06 -1.34
C SER A 43 -13.56 -3.52 -0.85
N ARG A 44 -14.52 -3.26 -1.74
CA ARG A 44 -15.81 -2.64 -1.37
C ARG A 44 -16.97 -3.61 -1.13
N SER A 45 -16.97 -4.77 -1.75
CA SER A 45 -18.10 -5.70 -1.72
C SER A 45 -18.08 -6.80 -0.64
N PRO A 46 -16.95 -7.18 -0.01
CA PRO A 46 -16.90 -8.31 0.92
C PRO A 46 -17.64 -8.04 2.22
N PHE A 47 -17.52 -6.81 2.76
CA PHE A 47 -18.13 -6.48 4.04
C PHE A 47 -19.65 -6.59 4.01
N ASP A 48 -20.32 -5.93 3.07
CA ASP A 48 -21.79 -5.93 2.98
C ASP A 48 -22.36 -7.32 2.71
N ALA A 49 -21.68 -8.12 1.87
CA ALA A 49 -22.06 -9.49 1.57
C ALA A 49 -21.86 -10.41 2.79
N GLY A 50 -20.71 -10.34 3.45
CA GLY A 50 -20.42 -11.10 4.67
C GLY A 50 -21.33 -10.70 5.83
N PHE A 51 -21.57 -9.41 6.03
CA PHE A 51 -22.49 -8.89 7.04
C PHE A 51 -23.90 -9.44 6.86
N THR A 52 -24.41 -9.46 5.62
CA THR A 52 -25.72 -10.02 5.32
C THR A 52 -25.76 -11.54 5.54
N ALA A 53 -24.73 -12.26 5.10
CA ALA A 53 -24.65 -13.72 5.24
C ALA A 53 -24.58 -14.18 6.71
N GLN A 54 -23.85 -13.41 7.54
CA GLN A 54 -23.72 -13.69 8.98
C GLN A 54 -24.89 -13.15 9.80
N HIS A 55 -25.91 -12.52 9.21
CA HIS A 55 -26.95 -11.80 9.94
C HIS A 55 -26.36 -10.82 10.96
N GLY A 56 -25.40 -9.98 10.50
CA GLY A 56 -24.63 -9.09 11.34
C GLY A 56 -25.49 -8.19 12.21
N ALA A 57 -24.98 -7.84 13.39
CA ALA A 57 -25.63 -6.93 14.32
C ALA A 57 -25.54 -5.48 13.83
N HIS A 58 -26.64 -4.76 13.75
CA HIS A 58 -26.65 -3.33 13.45
C HIS A 58 -26.14 -2.49 14.66
N LEU A 59 -26.35 -3.01 15.88
CA LEU A 59 -25.88 -2.39 17.10
C LEU A 59 -25.42 -3.49 18.08
N SER A 60 -24.20 -3.33 18.63
CA SER A 60 -23.70 -4.10 19.76
C SER A 60 -23.69 -3.20 20.99
N VAL A 61 -24.29 -3.65 22.08
CA VAL A 61 -24.39 -2.89 23.35
C VAL A 61 -23.75 -3.72 24.45
N VAL A 62 -22.93 -3.09 25.28
CA VAL A 62 -22.41 -3.66 26.52
C VAL A 62 -23.07 -2.95 27.71
N ALA A 63 -23.57 -3.71 28.64
CA ALA A 63 -24.31 -3.19 29.80
C ALA A 63 -23.64 -3.65 31.12
N ASP A 64 -23.71 -2.76 32.13
CA ASP A 64 -23.14 -3.01 33.45
C ASP A 64 -24.04 -4.00 34.23
N PRO A 65 -23.52 -5.15 34.65
CA PRO A 65 -24.24 -6.14 35.41
C PRO A 65 -24.65 -5.66 36.82
N GLN A 66 -24.12 -4.56 37.32
CA GLN A 66 -24.52 -3.97 38.60
C GLN A 66 -25.77 -3.10 38.48
N LEU A 67 -26.03 -2.55 37.28
CA LEU A 67 -27.14 -1.65 37.02
C LEU A 67 -28.32 -2.32 36.32
N VAL A 68 -28.07 -3.44 35.61
CA VAL A 68 -29.11 -4.12 34.82
C VAL A 68 -29.08 -5.64 35.01
N THR A 69 -30.25 -6.24 35.13
CA THR A 69 -30.44 -7.68 35.21
C THR A 69 -30.54 -8.32 33.84
N GLN A 70 -30.20 -9.60 33.73
CA GLN A 70 -30.39 -10.38 32.48
C GLN A 70 -31.85 -10.36 31.98
N ALA A 71 -32.81 -10.36 32.89
CA ALA A 71 -34.25 -10.32 32.54
C ALA A 71 -34.62 -8.99 31.87
N GLN A 72 -34.10 -7.86 32.35
CA GLN A 72 -34.30 -6.55 31.70
C GLN A 72 -33.65 -6.49 30.34
N LEU A 73 -32.44 -7.04 30.17
CA LEU A 73 -31.77 -7.15 28.88
C LEU A 73 -32.55 -8.05 27.91
N ILE A 74 -33.15 -9.14 28.38
CA ILE A 74 -34.03 -9.96 27.55
C ILE A 74 -35.29 -9.20 27.15
N ALA A 75 -35.85 -8.39 28.04
CA ALA A 75 -37.04 -7.56 27.74
C ALA A 75 -36.75 -6.50 26.68
N SER A 76 -35.51 -5.97 26.61
CA SER A 76 -35.11 -4.98 25.58
C SER A 76 -35.16 -5.51 24.14
N LYS A 77 -35.24 -6.81 23.93
CA LYS A 77 -35.46 -7.41 22.60
C LYS A 77 -36.76 -6.99 21.93
N THR A 78 -37.73 -6.53 22.70
CA THR A 78 -39.03 -6.04 22.22
C THR A 78 -39.06 -4.52 22.03
N ALA A 79 -37.94 -3.83 22.14
CA ALA A 79 -37.86 -2.40 21.92
C ALA A 79 -38.31 -2.03 20.49
N SER A 80 -38.86 -0.83 20.35
CA SER A 80 -39.39 -0.36 19.05
C SER A 80 -38.32 -0.39 17.97
N GLY A 81 -38.66 -0.95 16.82
CA GLY A 81 -37.75 -1.05 15.66
C GLY A 81 -36.78 -2.22 15.68
N VAL A 82 -36.71 -3.00 16.78
CA VAL A 82 -35.90 -4.22 16.85
C VAL A 82 -36.61 -5.35 16.07
N THR A 83 -35.90 -5.96 15.13
CA THR A 83 -36.38 -7.14 14.38
C THR A 83 -35.87 -8.42 14.98
N ASP A 84 -34.59 -8.45 15.33
CA ASP A 84 -33.94 -9.62 15.93
C ASP A 84 -32.94 -9.15 17.00
N ALA A 85 -32.77 -9.97 18.02
CA ALA A 85 -31.75 -9.72 19.05
C ALA A 85 -31.14 -11.02 19.58
N ALA A 86 -29.85 -10.95 19.93
CA ALA A 86 -29.14 -12.06 20.55
C ALA A 86 -28.42 -11.59 21.84
N GLY A 87 -28.26 -12.52 22.78
CA GLY A 87 -27.74 -12.24 24.12
C GLY A 87 -28.81 -12.38 25.20
N PRO A 88 -28.54 -12.02 26.47
CA PRO A 88 -27.28 -11.42 26.95
C PRO A 88 -26.12 -12.43 27.02
N TYR A 89 -25.00 -12.02 26.44
CA TYR A 89 -23.77 -12.79 26.52
C TYR A 89 -22.86 -12.20 27.60
N PRO A 90 -22.28 -12.98 28.53
CA PRO A 90 -21.31 -12.43 29.45
C PRO A 90 -20.04 -12.02 28.71
N VAL A 91 -19.48 -10.86 29.04
CA VAL A 91 -18.29 -10.26 28.44
C VAL A 91 -17.27 -9.95 29.50
N LEU A 92 -16.00 -10.13 29.16
CA LEU A 92 -14.85 -9.81 29.99
C LEU A 92 -13.73 -9.25 29.11
N THR A 93 -13.04 -8.19 29.56
CA THR A 93 -11.86 -7.66 28.88
C THR A 93 -10.61 -8.00 29.69
N LEU A 94 -9.68 -8.73 29.07
CA LEU A 94 -8.42 -9.19 29.70
C LEU A 94 -7.27 -9.11 28.71
N SER A 95 -6.04 -8.90 29.22
CA SER A 95 -4.80 -9.08 28.48
C SER A 95 -4.25 -10.47 28.71
N PHE A 96 -3.78 -11.15 27.69
CA PHE A 96 -3.17 -12.48 27.77
C PHE A 96 -1.68 -12.43 27.46
N THR A 97 -0.99 -13.44 27.91
CA THR A 97 0.40 -13.71 27.55
C THR A 97 0.47 -15.07 26.84
N SER A 98 1.11 -15.15 25.68
CA SER A 98 1.28 -16.43 25.01
C SER A 98 2.39 -17.25 25.69
N THR A 99 2.07 -18.46 26.08
CA THR A 99 3.03 -19.39 26.70
C THR A 99 3.27 -20.59 25.79
N GLY A 100 4.27 -20.49 24.92
CA GLY A 100 4.75 -21.59 24.08
C GLY A 100 4.17 -21.70 22.68
N THR A 101 5.03 -22.10 21.75
CA THR A 101 4.69 -22.48 20.38
C THR A 101 4.09 -23.86 20.34
N GLY A 102 2.92 -24.02 19.77
CA GLY A 102 2.41 -25.33 19.34
C GLY A 102 3.40 -25.96 18.35
N ALA A 103 3.87 -27.16 18.65
CA ALA A 103 4.84 -27.84 17.78
C ALA A 103 4.29 -27.96 16.35
N GLY A 104 4.91 -27.27 15.38
CA GLY A 104 4.72 -27.48 13.95
C GLY A 104 3.86 -26.48 13.19
N ALA A 105 3.39 -25.38 13.81
CA ALA A 105 2.67 -24.34 13.06
C ALA A 105 3.60 -23.15 12.74
N PRO A 106 3.54 -22.56 11.52
CA PRO A 106 4.14 -21.26 11.24
C PRO A 106 3.28 -20.20 11.97
N GLY A 107 3.57 -19.99 13.24
CA GLY A 107 3.07 -18.86 14.01
C GLY A 107 3.97 -17.64 13.81
N PRO A 108 3.61 -16.46 14.36
CA PRO A 108 4.57 -15.39 14.51
C PRO A 108 5.80 -16.04 15.16
N GLU A 109 6.95 -15.90 14.48
CA GLU A 109 8.20 -16.44 15.02
C GLU A 109 8.27 -15.99 16.49
N PRO A 110 8.50 -16.92 17.45
CA PRO A 110 8.78 -16.50 18.81
C PRO A 110 9.85 -15.42 18.69
N ALA A 111 9.72 -14.35 19.45
CA ALA A 111 10.81 -13.40 19.59
C ALA A 111 12.10 -14.22 19.62
N ALA A 112 13.11 -13.88 18.85
CA ALA A 112 14.27 -14.73 18.48
C ALA A 112 14.85 -15.62 19.60
N ASP A 113 14.37 -15.45 20.83
CA ASP A 113 14.72 -16.16 22.06
C ASP A 113 13.56 -16.93 22.74
N GLY A 114 12.43 -17.17 22.03
CA GLY A 114 11.35 -18.06 22.52
C GLY A 114 10.51 -17.53 23.69
N GLY A 115 10.48 -16.22 23.91
CA GLY A 115 9.74 -15.63 25.02
C GLY A 115 8.23 -15.47 24.78
N PRO A 116 7.42 -15.40 25.86
CA PRO A 116 5.98 -15.24 25.77
C PRO A 116 5.61 -13.84 25.22
N LEU A 117 4.74 -13.80 24.21
CA LEU A 117 4.22 -12.57 23.61
C LEU A 117 3.02 -12.07 24.44
N ARG A 118 3.05 -10.80 24.88
CA ARG A 118 1.90 -10.16 25.53
C ARG A 118 0.93 -9.65 24.48
N LEU A 119 -0.34 -10.04 24.60
CA LEU A 119 -1.40 -9.63 23.72
C LEU A 119 -2.06 -8.34 24.23
N PRO A 120 -2.55 -7.47 23.33
CA PRO A 120 -3.37 -6.34 23.74
C PRO A 120 -4.63 -6.83 24.48
N PRO A 121 -5.32 -5.96 25.22
CA PRO A 121 -6.57 -6.31 25.87
C PRO A 121 -7.57 -6.90 24.87
N LEU A 122 -8.06 -8.11 25.13
CA LEU A 122 -9.03 -8.80 24.29
C LEU A 122 -10.41 -8.74 24.94
N THR A 123 -11.42 -8.35 24.19
CA THR A 123 -12.81 -8.47 24.59
C THR A 123 -13.29 -9.90 24.32
N ILE A 124 -13.50 -10.65 25.39
CA ILE A 124 -13.88 -12.07 25.36
C ILE A 124 -15.39 -12.18 25.61
N VAL A 125 -16.07 -12.89 24.74
CA VAL A 125 -17.52 -13.13 24.85
C VAL A 125 -17.79 -14.60 25.14
N GLY A 126 -18.60 -14.89 26.13
CA GLY A 126 -19.07 -16.22 26.45
C GLY A 126 -20.25 -16.66 25.59
N ARG A 127 -20.01 -17.56 24.61
CA ARG A 127 -21.04 -18.10 23.72
C ARG A 127 -20.94 -19.62 23.68
N SER A 128 -22.11 -20.28 23.78
CA SER A 128 -22.19 -21.75 23.71
C SER A 128 -21.96 -22.33 22.32
N GLY A 129 -22.07 -21.51 21.27
CA GLY A 129 -21.88 -21.92 19.89
C GLY A 129 -21.71 -20.76 18.93
N PRO A 130 -21.22 -21.01 17.70
CA PRO A 130 -21.00 -19.98 16.70
C PRO A 130 -22.29 -19.45 16.06
N GLY A 131 -23.39 -20.22 16.13
CA GLY A 131 -24.69 -19.87 15.57
C GLY A 131 -25.47 -18.90 16.45
N GLY A 132 -26.46 -18.22 15.86
CA GLY A 132 -27.38 -17.32 16.56
C GLY A 132 -28.35 -16.64 15.61
N ALA A 133 -29.38 -15.97 16.15
CA ALA A 133 -30.31 -15.18 15.36
C ALA A 133 -29.62 -13.93 14.76
N VAL A 134 -28.67 -13.38 15.52
CA VAL A 134 -27.88 -12.20 15.15
C VAL A 134 -26.40 -12.56 15.31
N ASP A 135 -25.57 -12.12 14.38
CA ASP A 135 -24.12 -12.29 14.36
C ASP A 135 -23.69 -13.78 14.40
N ARG A 136 -23.93 -14.47 13.29
CA ARG A 136 -23.43 -15.85 13.12
C ARG A 136 -21.94 -15.82 12.88
N VAL A 137 -21.20 -16.26 13.90
CA VAL A 137 -19.73 -16.30 13.85
C VAL A 137 -19.29 -17.46 12.95
N GLU A 138 -18.44 -17.20 11.99
CA GLU A 138 -17.88 -18.21 11.09
C GLU A 138 -16.54 -18.72 11.63
N VAL A 139 -16.44 -20.03 11.89
CA VAL A 139 -15.15 -20.65 12.23
C VAL A 139 -14.33 -20.79 10.94
N VAL A 140 -13.21 -20.11 10.88
CA VAL A 140 -12.33 -20.05 9.71
C VAL A 140 -11.32 -21.19 9.72
N GLU A 141 -10.74 -21.45 10.88
CA GLU A 141 -9.74 -22.50 11.09
C GLU A 141 -9.98 -23.20 12.43
N GLY A 142 -9.74 -24.50 12.48
CA GLY A 142 -9.92 -25.27 13.70
C GLY A 142 -11.40 -25.54 14.03
N ARG A 143 -11.81 -25.35 15.28
CA ARG A 143 -13.15 -25.64 15.76
C ARG A 143 -13.61 -24.68 16.85
N TRP A 144 -14.92 -24.66 17.12
CA TRP A 144 -15.50 -23.94 18.27
C TRP A 144 -15.10 -24.58 19.60
N PRO A 145 -14.97 -23.80 20.71
CA PRO A 145 -14.63 -24.32 22.03
C PRO A 145 -15.67 -25.32 22.50
N THR A 146 -15.22 -26.45 23.02
CA THR A 146 -16.05 -27.50 23.64
C THR A 146 -15.74 -27.71 25.10
N ARG A 147 -14.61 -27.18 25.58
CA ARG A 147 -14.15 -27.26 26.97
C ARG A 147 -13.89 -25.88 27.54
N PRO A 148 -13.96 -25.66 28.85
CA PRO A 148 -13.72 -24.37 29.48
C PRO A 148 -12.26 -23.84 29.36
N ASP A 149 -11.32 -24.72 29.08
CA ASP A 149 -9.90 -24.39 28.87
C ASP A 149 -9.56 -24.06 27.41
N GLU A 150 -10.59 -23.85 26.57
CA GLU A 150 -10.42 -23.57 25.15
C GLU A 150 -10.93 -22.18 24.79
N ILE A 151 -10.23 -21.55 23.82
CA ILE A 151 -10.56 -20.22 23.28
C ILE A 151 -10.48 -20.22 21.75
N VAL A 152 -11.36 -19.47 21.11
CA VAL A 152 -11.30 -19.14 19.69
C VAL A 152 -11.04 -17.65 19.57
N VAL A 153 -10.05 -17.27 18.76
CA VAL A 153 -9.62 -15.87 18.58
C VAL A 153 -10.21 -15.29 17.28
N ALA A 154 -10.59 -14.02 17.31
CA ALA A 154 -11.11 -13.35 16.14
C ALA A 154 -10.02 -13.12 15.08
N VAL A 155 -10.33 -13.41 13.83
CA VAL A 155 -9.48 -13.08 12.70
C VAL A 155 -9.31 -11.54 12.60
N GLY A 156 -8.09 -11.07 12.38
CA GLY A 156 -7.81 -9.63 12.24
C GLY A 156 -7.41 -8.91 13.53
N VAL A 157 -7.64 -9.51 14.71
CA VAL A 157 -7.16 -8.92 15.97
C VAL A 157 -5.69 -9.28 16.21
N ILE A 158 -5.36 -10.55 16.16
CA ILE A 158 -3.98 -11.05 16.23
C ILE A 158 -3.94 -12.41 15.51
N ARG A 159 -2.88 -12.67 14.78
CA ARG A 159 -2.68 -13.95 14.08
C ARG A 159 -2.07 -14.96 15.04
N ILE A 160 -2.93 -15.69 15.77
CA ILE A 160 -2.53 -16.76 16.69
C ILE A 160 -3.01 -18.10 16.12
N PRO A 161 -2.09 -19.00 15.76
CA PRO A 161 -2.47 -20.30 15.21
C PRO A 161 -3.10 -21.21 16.28
N PRO A 162 -3.97 -22.17 15.89
CA PRO A 162 -4.46 -23.17 16.80
C PRO A 162 -3.33 -23.96 17.48
N GLY A 163 -3.51 -24.32 18.76
CA GLY A 163 -2.52 -25.02 19.57
C GLY A 163 -1.67 -24.14 20.49
N VAL A 164 -1.67 -22.81 20.27
CA VAL A 164 -0.99 -21.87 21.17
C VAL A 164 -1.73 -21.78 22.50
N ARG A 165 -1.00 -21.68 23.59
CA ARG A 165 -1.56 -21.48 24.94
C ARG A 165 -1.49 -20.01 25.32
N LEU A 166 -2.61 -19.49 25.79
CA LEU A 166 -2.75 -18.12 26.27
C LEU A 166 -2.94 -18.18 27.80
N GLN A 167 -2.09 -17.49 28.52
CA GLN A 167 -2.19 -17.37 29.96
C GLN A 167 -2.89 -16.08 30.35
N ALA A 168 -3.95 -16.17 31.11
CA ALA A 168 -4.64 -15.06 31.73
C ALA A 168 -3.87 -14.50 32.93
N PRO A 169 -4.06 -13.24 33.33
CA PRO A 169 -3.38 -12.65 34.49
C PRO A 169 -3.57 -13.43 35.82
N GLY A 170 -4.62 -14.24 35.92
CA GLY A 170 -4.88 -15.15 37.05
C GLY A 170 -4.15 -16.49 37.02
N GLY A 171 -3.22 -16.68 36.08
CA GLY A 171 -2.49 -17.94 35.92
C GLY A 171 -3.24 -19.02 35.14
N GLN A 172 -4.50 -18.81 34.80
CA GLN A 172 -5.28 -19.75 33.99
C GLN A 172 -4.79 -19.79 32.55
N THR A 173 -4.66 -20.98 32.01
CA THR A 173 -4.21 -21.19 30.63
C THR A 173 -5.37 -21.64 29.76
N LEU A 174 -5.57 -20.93 28.65
CA LEU A 174 -6.51 -21.28 27.59
C LEU A 174 -5.75 -21.75 26.35
N THR A 175 -6.24 -22.82 25.72
CA THR A 175 -5.67 -23.31 24.45
C THR A 175 -6.46 -22.76 23.30
N VAL A 176 -5.78 -22.11 22.34
CA VAL A 176 -6.42 -21.66 21.10
C VAL A 176 -6.76 -22.88 20.26
N VAL A 177 -8.06 -23.13 20.02
CA VAL A 177 -8.56 -24.28 19.26
C VAL A 177 -9.05 -23.94 17.87
N GLY A 178 -9.09 -22.66 17.56
CA GLY A 178 -9.48 -22.17 16.25
C GLY A 178 -9.45 -20.65 16.13
N THR A 179 -9.68 -20.19 14.92
CA THR A 179 -9.91 -18.79 14.63
C THR A 179 -11.30 -18.63 14.03
N ALA A 180 -11.98 -17.54 14.37
CA ALA A 180 -13.33 -17.29 13.89
C ALA A 180 -13.51 -15.82 13.49
N ARG A 181 -14.55 -15.56 12.72
CA ARG A 181 -14.84 -14.25 12.13
C ARG A 181 -16.24 -13.81 12.48
N SER A 182 -16.36 -12.57 12.99
CA SER A 182 -17.60 -11.82 13.08
C SER A 182 -17.48 -10.56 12.24
N MET A 183 -18.35 -10.41 11.24
CA MET A 183 -18.39 -9.19 10.41
C MET A 183 -18.88 -7.97 11.20
N SER A 184 -19.52 -8.15 12.32
CA SER A 184 -19.95 -7.08 13.22
C SER A 184 -18.87 -6.70 14.24
N ALA A 185 -17.71 -7.37 14.22
CA ALA A 185 -16.60 -7.18 15.16
C ALA A 185 -17.07 -7.16 16.63
N THR A 186 -17.92 -8.13 17.00
CA THR A 186 -18.60 -8.18 18.29
C THR A 186 -17.71 -8.64 19.44
N ALA A 187 -16.59 -9.31 19.14
CA ALA A 187 -15.62 -9.79 20.14
C ALA A 187 -14.23 -9.95 19.53
N SER A 188 -13.21 -9.88 20.37
CA SER A 188 -11.82 -10.24 20.01
C SER A 188 -11.56 -11.73 20.19
N ALA A 189 -12.35 -12.40 21.04
CA ALA A 189 -12.26 -13.86 21.25
C ALA A 189 -13.57 -14.40 21.84
N TRP A 190 -13.77 -15.72 21.69
CA TRP A 190 -14.93 -16.43 22.23
C TRP A 190 -14.49 -17.61 23.05
N VAL A 191 -15.18 -17.80 24.19
CA VAL A 191 -15.04 -18.96 25.09
C VAL A 191 -16.42 -19.51 25.44
N LEU A 192 -16.47 -20.65 26.09
CA LEU A 192 -17.73 -21.11 26.70
C LEU A 192 -18.13 -20.18 27.87
N PRO A 193 -19.44 -19.93 28.09
CA PRO A 193 -19.90 -19.09 29.22
C PRO A 193 -19.30 -19.51 30.58
N SER A 194 -19.17 -20.81 30.82
CA SER A 194 -18.57 -21.36 32.05
C SER A 194 -17.08 -21.05 32.24
N ALA A 195 -16.36 -20.75 31.15
CA ALA A 195 -14.94 -20.37 31.24
C ALA A 195 -14.75 -18.95 31.78
N LEU A 196 -15.69 -18.02 31.50
CA LEU A 196 -15.60 -16.64 31.93
C LEU A 196 -15.66 -16.50 33.47
N ASP A 197 -16.43 -17.34 34.15
CA ASP A 197 -16.50 -17.32 35.62
C ASP A 197 -15.16 -17.64 36.26
N ALA A 198 -14.43 -18.57 35.64
CA ALA A 198 -13.10 -18.95 36.07
C ALA A 198 -12.02 -17.89 35.76
N LEU A 199 -12.19 -17.10 34.72
CA LEU A 199 -11.29 -16.01 34.29
C LEU A 199 -11.52 -14.72 35.08
N THR A 200 -12.51 -14.65 35.93
CA THR A 200 -12.86 -13.42 36.64
C THR A 200 -11.91 -13.16 37.79
N MET A 201 -11.34 -11.97 37.81
CA MET A 201 -10.45 -11.48 38.85
C MET A 201 -11.02 -10.17 39.46
N PRO A 202 -10.62 -9.78 40.67
CA PRO A 202 -10.89 -8.44 41.21
C PRO A 202 -10.31 -7.39 40.26
N GLY A 203 -11.13 -6.41 39.82
CA GLY A 203 -10.72 -5.36 38.89
C GLY A 203 -10.95 -5.65 37.40
N ALA A 204 -11.39 -6.86 37.01
CA ALA A 204 -11.76 -7.12 35.63
C ALA A 204 -13.09 -6.47 35.27
N THR A 205 -13.14 -5.76 34.13
CA THR A 205 -14.38 -5.15 33.63
C THR A 205 -15.30 -6.22 33.11
N ARG A 206 -16.39 -6.48 33.84
CA ARG A 206 -17.46 -7.40 33.43
C ARG A 206 -18.60 -6.66 32.80
N GLY A 207 -19.27 -7.30 31.83
CA GLY A 207 -20.46 -6.77 31.20
C GLY A 207 -21.38 -7.86 30.67
N TYR A 208 -22.55 -7.42 30.20
CA TYR A 208 -23.41 -8.24 29.34
C TYR A 208 -23.50 -7.61 27.97
N GLN A 209 -23.22 -8.38 26.93
CA GLN A 209 -23.37 -7.96 25.56
C GLN A 209 -24.74 -8.32 25.00
N MET A 210 -25.40 -7.36 24.39
CA MET A 210 -26.60 -7.56 23.59
C MET A 210 -26.33 -7.14 22.15
N LEU A 211 -26.84 -7.91 21.20
CA LEU A 211 -26.74 -7.67 19.77
C LEU A 211 -28.13 -7.43 19.20
N TYR A 212 -28.30 -6.34 18.46
CA TYR A 212 -29.59 -5.95 17.90
C TYR A 212 -29.54 -5.80 16.39
N ARG A 213 -30.64 -6.21 15.74
CA ARG A 213 -30.95 -5.84 14.35
C ARG A 213 -32.19 -4.97 14.35
N PHE A 214 -32.15 -3.92 13.52
CA PHE A 214 -33.26 -2.99 13.35
C PHE A 214 -33.91 -3.14 11.98
N ALA A 215 -35.16 -2.77 11.86
CA ALA A 215 -35.89 -2.74 10.59
C ALA A 215 -35.32 -1.68 9.63
N ALA A 216 -34.80 -0.55 10.18
CA ALA A 216 -34.10 0.48 9.45
C ALA A 216 -32.78 0.76 10.18
N ALA A 217 -31.65 0.67 9.45
CA ALA A 217 -30.30 0.86 9.98
C ALA A 217 -29.32 1.30 8.88
N GLY A 218 -29.82 1.87 7.78
CA GLY A 218 -28.97 2.30 6.65
C GLY A 218 -28.23 3.60 6.89
N THR A 219 -28.66 4.38 7.86
CA THR A 219 -28.08 5.68 8.22
C THR A 219 -27.77 5.77 9.72
N GLY A 220 -26.81 6.64 10.08
CA GLY A 220 -26.46 6.89 11.50
C GLY A 220 -27.68 7.28 12.32
N ALA A 221 -28.51 8.18 11.80
CA ALA A 221 -29.72 8.62 12.48
C ALA A 221 -30.73 7.49 12.77
N GLU A 222 -30.84 6.51 11.89
CA GLU A 222 -31.71 5.33 12.09
C GLU A 222 -31.12 4.40 13.16
N VAL A 223 -29.79 4.21 13.18
CA VAL A 223 -29.12 3.40 14.21
C VAL A 223 -29.21 4.10 15.57
N ASP A 224 -29.02 5.43 15.63
CA ASP A 224 -29.16 6.23 16.85
C ASP A 224 -30.57 6.20 17.40
N ALA A 225 -31.58 6.26 16.53
CA ALA A 225 -32.99 6.11 16.95
C ALA A 225 -33.27 4.70 17.52
N GLY A 226 -32.72 3.65 16.89
CA GLY A 226 -32.78 2.29 17.40
C GLY A 226 -32.06 2.15 18.76
N ARG A 227 -30.87 2.76 18.89
CA ARG A 227 -30.13 2.82 20.15
C ARG A 227 -30.96 3.49 21.25
N ALA A 228 -31.50 4.68 20.98
CA ALA A 228 -32.34 5.38 21.93
C ALA A 228 -33.59 4.59 22.37
N ALA A 229 -34.21 3.87 21.45
CA ALA A 229 -35.35 2.98 21.74
C ALA A 229 -34.96 1.81 22.66
N VAL A 230 -33.78 1.24 22.48
CA VAL A 230 -33.23 0.18 23.37
C VAL A 230 -32.88 0.75 24.73
N GLU A 231 -32.16 1.88 24.80
CA GLU A 231 -31.75 2.55 26.04
C GLU A 231 -32.97 2.98 26.90
N ALA A 232 -34.04 3.40 26.25
CA ALA A 232 -35.29 3.74 26.94
C ALA A 232 -35.95 2.56 27.71
N THR A 233 -35.61 1.31 27.36
CA THR A 233 -36.09 0.11 28.05
C THR A 233 -35.20 -0.33 29.20
N LEU A 234 -34.06 0.31 29.38
CA LEU A 234 -33.04 -0.03 30.38
C LEU A 234 -32.90 1.07 31.44
N PRO A 235 -32.36 0.76 32.62
CA PRO A 235 -32.07 1.78 33.61
C PRO A 235 -31.08 2.82 33.08
N PRO A 236 -31.21 4.10 33.44
CA PRO A 236 -30.29 5.13 33.03
C PRO A 236 -28.84 4.79 33.43
N GLY A 237 -27.91 4.94 32.50
CA GLY A 237 -26.48 4.63 32.72
C GLY A 237 -26.12 3.13 32.70
N ALA A 238 -27.07 2.22 32.43
CA ALA A 238 -26.81 0.79 32.37
C ALA A 238 -25.96 0.41 31.11
N VAL A 239 -26.05 1.20 30.05
CA VAL A 239 -25.23 0.98 28.83
C VAL A 239 -23.89 1.64 29.03
N THR A 240 -22.83 0.83 29.09
CA THR A 240 -21.43 1.27 29.23
C THR A 240 -20.74 1.41 27.88
N GLY A 241 -21.21 0.69 26.85
CA GLY A 241 -20.66 0.75 25.52
C GLY A 241 -21.69 0.42 24.45
N ALA A 242 -21.59 1.09 23.31
CA ALA A 242 -22.40 0.81 22.13
C ALA A 242 -21.54 0.98 20.85
N ARG A 243 -21.62 0.02 19.93
CA ARG A 243 -20.90 0.04 18.67
C ARG A 243 -21.85 -0.17 17.50
N SER A 244 -21.82 0.74 16.55
CA SER A 244 -22.60 0.67 15.33
C SER A 244 -21.91 -0.18 14.28
N TRP A 245 -22.68 -0.92 13.47
CA TRP A 245 -22.16 -1.60 12.29
C TRP A 245 -21.64 -0.62 11.24
N LEU A 246 -22.16 0.59 11.22
CA LEU A 246 -21.71 1.64 10.29
C LEU A 246 -20.26 2.07 10.60
N ASP A 247 -19.87 2.12 11.87
CA ASP A 247 -18.51 2.42 12.29
C ASP A 247 -17.55 1.30 11.83
N VAL A 248 -17.95 0.04 12.04
CA VAL A 248 -17.17 -1.13 11.58
C VAL A 248 -17.06 -1.15 10.06
N ARG A 249 -18.17 -0.84 9.35
CA ARG A 249 -18.17 -0.74 7.89
C ARG A 249 -17.28 0.39 7.40
N GLN A 250 -17.35 1.54 8.04
CA GLN A 250 -16.52 2.69 7.68
C GLN A 250 -15.03 2.37 7.87
N GLN A 251 -14.67 1.76 8.99
CA GLN A 251 -13.30 1.32 9.24
C GLN A 251 -12.81 0.32 8.18
N ALA A 252 -13.61 -0.68 7.83
CA ALA A 252 -13.29 -1.64 6.78
C ALA A 252 -13.13 -1.00 5.38
N VAL A 253 -13.89 0.09 5.10
CA VAL A 253 -13.77 0.86 3.86
C VAL A 253 -12.52 1.74 3.89
N GLU A 254 -12.21 2.38 5.02
CA GLU A 254 -11.01 3.22 5.20
C GLU A 254 -9.74 2.39 5.03
N ASP A 255 -9.64 1.20 5.63
CA ASP A 255 -8.50 0.29 5.49
C ASP A 255 -8.21 -0.06 4.03
N SER A 256 -9.26 -0.23 3.22
CA SER A 256 -9.11 -0.53 1.79
C SER A 256 -8.95 0.72 0.91
N ALA A 257 -9.49 1.86 1.32
CA ALA A 257 -9.43 3.12 0.56
C ALA A 257 -7.99 3.67 0.43
N VAL A 258 -7.12 3.34 1.37
CA VAL A 258 -5.69 3.73 1.35
C VAL A 258 -5.00 3.33 0.04
N PHE A 259 -5.33 2.15 -0.52
CA PHE A 259 -4.67 1.65 -1.73
C PHE A 259 -5.23 2.21 -3.05
N VAL A 260 -6.42 2.81 -3.03
CA VAL A 260 -7.13 3.28 -4.23
C VAL A 260 -6.33 4.33 -5.02
N PRO A 261 -5.84 5.42 -4.41
CA PRO A 261 -5.10 6.45 -5.14
C PRO A 261 -3.80 5.93 -5.79
N PHE A 262 -3.13 5.01 -5.09
CA PHE A 262 -1.94 4.33 -5.59
C PHE A 262 -2.23 3.51 -6.87
N LEU A 263 -3.25 2.68 -6.84
CA LEU A 263 -3.63 1.85 -7.99
C LEU A 263 -4.10 2.70 -9.17
N VAL A 264 -4.86 3.76 -8.90
CA VAL A 264 -5.30 4.72 -9.91
C VAL A 264 -4.11 5.43 -10.56
N ALA A 265 -3.09 5.83 -9.78
CA ALA A 265 -1.90 6.48 -10.31
C ALA A 265 -1.15 5.56 -11.30
N PHE A 266 -0.93 4.29 -10.95
CA PHE A 266 -0.29 3.33 -11.86
C PHE A 266 -1.14 3.03 -13.10
N ALA A 267 -2.46 2.93 -12.96
CA ALA A 267 -3.37 2.74 -14.08
C ALA A 267 -3.33 3.94 -15.05
N VAL A 268 -3.33 5.17 -14.52
CA VAL A 268 -3.23 6.40 -15.32
C VAL A 268 -1.87 6.49 -16.02
N LEU A 269 -0.77 6.23 -15.32
CA LEU A 269 0.57 6.20 -15.91
C LEU A 269 0.65 5.14 -17.03
N GLY A 270 0.13 3.96 -16.80
CA GLY A 270 0.05 2.89 -17.80
C GLY A 270 -0.78 3.27 -19.02
N LEU A 271 -1.93 3.91 -18.81
CA LEU A 271 -2.81 4.40 -19.86
C LEU A 271 -2.13 5.49 -20.72
N VAL A 272 -1.49 6.46 -20.06
CA VAL A 272 -0.73 7.53 -20.74
C VAL A 272 0.37 6.91 -21.60
N MET A 273 1.11 5.96 -21.07
CA MET A 273 2.15 5.24 -21.81
C MET A 273 1.56 4.47 -23.02
N ALA A 274 0.43 3.80 -22.84
CA ALA A 274 -0.23 3.09 -23.93
C ALA A 274 -0.67 4.03 -25.04
N VAL A 275 -1.26 5.17 -24.73
CA VAL A 275 -1.67 6.21 -25.69
C VAL A 275 -0.46 6.74 -26.46
N LEU A 276 0.62 7.09 -25.76
CA LEU A 276 1.83 7.62 -26.39
C LEU A 276 2.46 6.59 -27.33
N ILE A 277 2.61 5.35 -26.92
CA ILE A 277 3.28 4.32 -27.70
C ILE A 277 2.41 3.90 -28.89
N VAL A 278 1.13 3.60 -28.67
CA VAL A 278 0.21 3.21 -29.76
C VAL A 278 0.08 4.37 -30.77
N GLY A 279 -0.08 5.61 -30.29
CA GLY A 279 -0.17 6.79 -31.14
C GLY A 279 1.07 6.96 -32.02
N THR A 280 2.25 6.81 -31.44
CA THR A 280 3.53 6.94 -32.17
C THR A 280 3.79 5.79 -33.13
N VAL A 281 3.45 4.55 -32.74
CA VAL A 281 3.54 3.36 -33.62
C VAL A 281 2.64 3.52 -34.84
N ILE A 282 1.39 3.93 -34.65
CA ILE A 282 0.44 4.13 -35.75
C ILE A 282 0.83 5.31 -36.63
N ALA A 283 1.23 6.45 -36.03
CA ALA A 283 1.72 7.61 -36.80
C ALA A 283 2.93 7.24 -37.67
N GLY A 284 3.89 6.48 -37.13
CA GLY A 284 5.02 5.95 -37.85
C GLY A 284 4.61 4.95 -38.96
N ALA A 285 3.65 4.07 -38.66
CA ALA A 285 3.12 3.11 -39.61
C ALA A 285 2.41 3.80 -40.80
N VAL A 286 1.65 4.84 -40.52
CA VAL A 286 0.98 5.69 -41.50
C VAL A 286 2.00 6.44 -42.34
N GLY A 287 3.00 7.09 -41.74
CA GLY A 287 4.08 7.80 -42.44
C GLY A 287 4.82 6.89 -43.43
N ALA A 288 5.22 5.70 -43.01
CA ALA A 288 5.88 4.73 -43.87
C ALA A 288 4.97 4.10 -44.93
N ALA A 289 3.67 4.25 -44.85
CA ALA A 289 2.70 3.72 -45.82
C ALA A 289 2.11 4.77 -46.73
N THR A 290 2.55 6.06 -46.69
CA THR A 290 1.95 7.20 -47.38
C THR A 290 1.82 6.94 -48.88
N ARG A 291 2.88 6.48 -49.59
CA ARG A 291 2.86 6.12 -51.01
C ARG A 291 1.85 5.00 -51.29
N ARG A 292 1.76 3.98 -50.45
CA ARG A 292 0.80 2.87 -50.54
C ARG A 292 -0.63 3.34 -50.37
N ILE A 293 -0.86 4.28 -49.43
CA ILE A 293 -2.16 4.93 -49.23
C ILE A 293 -2.58 5.69 -50.47
N GLY A 294 -1.65 6.41 -51.10
CA GLY A 294 -1.85 7.07 -52.39
C GLY A 294 -2.28 6.11 -53.50
N VAL A 295 -1.58 4.99 -53.65
CA VAL A 295 -1.91 3.92 -54.61
C VAL A 295 -3.30 3.30 -54.32
N LEU A 296 -3.58 2.98 -53.04
CA LEU A 296 -4.88 2.43 -52.65
C LEU A 296 -6.03 3.41 -52.95
N LYS A 297 -5.83 4.72 -52.72
CA LYS A 297 -6.80 5.77 -53.06
C LYS A 297 -6.99 5.90 -54.57
N ALA A 298 -5.91 5.81 -55.32
CA ALA A 298 -5.98 5.83 -56.80
C ALA A 298 -6.75 4.60 -57.35
N LEU A 299 -6.73 3.47 -56.65
CA LEU A 299 -7.45 2.25 -56.92
C LEU A 299 -8.90 2.27 -56.38
N GLY A 300 -9.39 3.40 -55.83
CA GLY A 300 -10.77 3.60 -55.39
C GLY A 300 -10.99 3.35 -53.88
N ALA A 301 -9.95 3.17 -53.05
CA ALA A 301 -10.13 3.05 -51.60
C ALA A 301 -10.63 4.36 -50.97
N THR A 302 -11.70 4.30 -50.22
CA THR A 302 -12.24 5.45 -49.50
C THR A 302 -11.34 5.85 -48.31
N PRO A 303 -11.29 7.16 -47.94
CA PRO A 303 -10.58 7.59 -46.76
C PRO A 303 -10.95 6.79 -45.47
N ALA A 304 -12.25 6.52 -45.30
CA ALA A 304 -12.77 5.72 -44.21
C ALA A 304 -12.28 4.26 -44.25
N GLY A 305 -12.11 3.67 -45.45
CA GLY A 305 -11.55 2.32 -45.61
C GLY A 305 -10.09 2.25 -45.15
N VAL A 306 -9.31 3.28 -45.47
CA VAL A 306 -7.91 3.37 -45.02
C VAL A 306 -7.83 3.50 -43.51
N VAL A 307 -8.61 4.37 -42.89
CA VAL A 307 -8.67 4.53 -41.41
C VAL A 307 -9.05 3.23 -40.76
N ARG A 308 -10.12 2.55 -41.21
CA ARG A 308 -10.56 1.26 -40.68
C ARG A 308 -9.48 0.19 -40.77
N ALA A 309 -8.69 0.16 -41.83
CA ALA A 309 -7.59 -0.78 -41.98
C ALA A 309 -6.46 -0.55 -40.93
N PHE A 310 -6.08 0.70 -40.65
CA PHE A 310 -5.06 1.04 -39.66
C PHE A 310 -5.56 0.83 -38.22
N VAL A 311 -6.82 1.20 -37.92
CA VAL A 311 -7.45 0.89 -36.64
C VAL A 311 -7.50 -0.61 -36.40
N ALA A 312 -7.89 -1.42 -37.37
CA ALA A 312 -7.89 -2.87 -37.24
C ALA A 312 -6.47 -3.46 -37.04
N GLN A 313 -5.44 -2.88 -37.67
CA GLN A 313 -4.04 -3.30 -37.47
C GLN A 313 -3.54 -2.99 -36.03
N ALA A 314 -4.09 -1.98 -35.36
CA ALA A 314 -3.81 -1.72 -33.95
C ALA A 314 -4.65 -2.59 -33.02
N LEU A 315 -5.95 -2.73 -33.31
CA LEU A 315 -6.88 -3.45 -32.44
C LEU A 315 -6.60 -4.95 -32.33
N VAL A 316 -6.19 -5.60 -33.44
CA VAL A 316 -5.93 -7.05 -33.41
C VAL A 316 -4.82 -7.42 -32.42
N PRO A 317 -3.59 -6.83 -32.48
CA PRO A 317 -2.57 -7.13 -31.49
C PRO A 317 -2.92 -6.63 -30.09
N SER A 318 -3.64 -5.49 -29.98
CA SER A 318 -4.10 -4.99 -28.70
C SER A 318 -5.12 -5.91 -28.03
N ALA A 319 -6.02 -6.52 -28.79
CA ALA A 319 -6.99 -7.50 -28.26
C ALA A 319 -6.29 -8.75 -27.72
N VAL A 320 -5.27 -9.25 -28.44
CA VAL A 320 -4.43 -10.36 -27.93
C VAL A 320 -3.69 -9.93 -26.66
N GLY A 321 -3.10 -8.73 -26.68
CA GLY A 321 -2.45 -8.15 -25.49
C GLY A 321 -3.42 -7.97 -24.34
N ALA A 322 -4.63 -7.49 -24.60
CA ALA A 322 -5.68 -7.31 -23.59
C ALA A 322 -6.09 -8.66 -22.95
N MET A 323 -6.23 -9.72 -23.72
CA MET A 323 -6.49 -11.07 -23.17
C MET A 323 -5.36 -11.53 -22.26
N VAL A 324 -4.11 -11.42 -22.71
CA VAL A 324 -2.93 -11.77 -21.90
C VAL A 324 -2.87 -10.90 -20.65
N GLY A 325 -3.10 -9.59 -20.80
CA GLY A 325 -3.09 -8.64 -19.68
C GLY A 325 -4.19 -8.91 -18.67
N THR A 326 -5.38 -9.31 -19.11
CA THR A 326 -6.47 -9.70 -18.20
C THR A 326 -6.09 -10.93 -17.38
N VAL A 327 -5.53 -11.96 -18.02
CA VAL A 327 -5.07 -13.16 -17.32
C VAL A 327 -3.95 -12.81 -16.33
N ALA A 328 -2.96 -12.04 -16.76
CA ALA A 328 -1.85 -11.62 -15.90
C ALA A 328 -2.33 -10.75 -14.72
N GLY A 329 -3.27 -9.81 -14.95
CA GLY A 329 -3.84 -8.97 -13.90
C GLY A 329 -4.62 -9.78 -12.86
N ASN A 330 -5.41 -10.76 -13.28
CA ASN A 330 -6.11 -11.66 -12.37
C ASN A 330 -5.13 -12.53 -11.57
N LEU A 331 -4.08 -13.08 -12.21
CA LEU A 331 -3.07 -13.90 -11.52
C LEU A 331 -2.27 -13.09 -10.48
N LEU A 332 -1.89 -11.85 -10.82
CA LEU A 332 -1.17 -10.97 -9.90
C LEU A 332 -2.04 -10.49 -8.73
N ALA A 333 -3.37 -10.51 -8.90
CA ALA A 333 -4.29 -10.17 -7.81
C ALA A 333 -4.44 -11.31 -6.78
N LEU A 334 -4.18 -12.57 -7.15
CA LEU A 334 -4.40 -13.73 -6.27
C LEU A 334 -3.71 -13.62 -4.91
N PRO A 335 -2.41 -13.26 -4.79
CA PRO A 335 -1.77 -13.17 -3.47
C PRO A 335 -2.37 -12.08 -2.59
N VAL A 336 -2.79 -10.95 -3.18
CA VAL A 336 -3.43 -9.85 -2.43
C VAL A 336 -4.84 -10.24 -2.00
N LEU A 337 -5.60 -10.90 -2.87
CA LEU A 337 -6.96 -11.35 -2.56
C LEU A 337 -6.98 -12.49 -1.54
N ALA A 338 -5.99 -13.39 -1.54
CA ALA A 338 -5.87 -14.47 -0.57
C ALA A 338 -5.67 -13.94 0.86
N GLU A 339 -4.96 -12.83 1.03
CA GLU A 339 -4.80 -12.18 2.33
C GLU A 339 -6.10 -11.49 2.78
N THR A 340 -6.80 -10.84 1.84
CA THR A 340 -8.12 -10.26 2.09
C THR A 340 -9.18 -11.31 2.44
N GLU A 341 -9.10 -12.50 1.84
CA GLU A 341 -9.99 -13.64 2.18
C GLU A 341 -9.84 -14.10 3.63
N GLN A 342 -8.62 -14.10 4.15
CA GLN A 342 -8.37 -14.42 5.54
C GLN A 342 -9.04 -13.42 6.50
N LEU A 343 -9.14 -12.16 6.11
CA LEU A 343 -9.75 -11.10 6.93
C LEU A 343 -11.28 -11.06 6.81
N TYR A 344 -11.85 -11.15 5.60
CA TYR A 344 -13.28 -10.90 5.35
C TYR A 344 -14.11 -12.14 4.96
N GLY A 345 -13.52 -13.34 4.84
CA GLY A 345 -14.22 -14.59 4.53
C GLY A 345 -14.65 -14.72 3.07
N SER A 346 -15.32 -15.80 2.76
CA SER A 346 -15.87 -16.31 1.50
C SER A 346 -16.25 -15.32 0.38
N ALA A 347 -15.71 -14.15 0.37
CA ALA A 347 -15.84 -13.22 -0.70
C ALA A 347 -14.98 -13.71 -1.86
N ASN A 348 -15.56 -13.88 -2.97
CA ASN A 348 -15.01 -14.07 -4.29
C ASN A 348 -13.49 -13.86 -4.36
N THR A 349 -12.70 -14.92 -4.26
CA THR A 349 -11.25 -14.98 -4.55
C THR A 349 -10.94 -14.55 -6.00
N THR A 350 -11.93 -14.13 -6.74
CA THR A 350 -11.83 -13.73 -8.13
C THR A 350 -12.26 -12.28 -8.31
N ILE A 351 -11.50 -11.56 -9.11
CA ILE A 351 -11.89 -10.22 -9.58
C ILE A 351 -13.29 -10.34 -10.23
N ALA A 352 -14.18 -9.41 -9.91
CA ALA A 352 -15.52 -9.36 -10.47
C ALA A 352 -15.47 -9.48 -12.01
N TRP A 353 -16.17 -10.44 -12.57
CA TRP A 353 -16.13 -10.81 -14.01
C TRP A 353 -16.34 -9.60 -14.93
N TRP A 354 -17.15 -8.64 -14.54
CA TRP A 354 -17.42 -7.43 -15.30
C TRP A 354 -16.20 -6.51 -15.41
N VAL A 355 -15.32 -6.46 -14.39
CA VAL A 355 -14.05 -5.72 -14.43
C VAL A 355 -13.15 -6.29 -15.52
N SER A 356 -13.06 -7.62 -15.58
CA SER A 356 -12.31 -8.34 -16.60
C SER A 356 -12.84 -8.15 -18.03
N LEU A 357 -14.03 -7.54 -18.19
CA LEU A 357 -14.62 -7.19 -19.48
C LEU A 357 -14.55 -5.67 -19.76
N VAL A 358 -14.93 -4.85 -18.78
CA VAL A 358 -15.04 -3.38 -18.94
C VAL A 358 -13.67 -2.72 -19.07
N VAL A 359 -12.70 -3.12 -18.26
CA VAL A 359 -11.35 -2.53 -18.28
C VAL A 359 -10.63 -2.80 -19.61
N PRO A 360 -10.51 -4.05 -20.08
CA PRO A 360 -9.94 -4.31 -21.40
C PRO A 360 -10.71 -3.63 -22.54
N GLY A 361 -12.04 -3.62 -22.48
CA GLY A 361 -12.89 -2.93 -23.43
C GLY A 361 -12.60 -1.42 -23.50
N GLY A 362 -12.46 -0.77 -22.34
CA GLY A 362 -12.08 0.64 -22.24
C GLY A 362 -10.71 0.94 -22.84
N ILE A 363 -9.70 0.12 -22.55
CA ILE A 363 -8.35 0.27 -23.11
C ILE A 363 -8.38 0.05 -24.63
N LEU A 364 -9.11 -0.96 -25.11
CA LEU A 364 -9.28 -1.16 -26.55
C LEU A 364 -9.99 0.02 -27.23
N ALA A 365 -10.96 0.64 -26.58
CA ALA A 365 -11.60 1.87 -27.06
C ALA A 365 -10.60 3.03 -27.15
N VAL A 366 -9.76 3.23 -26.13
CA VAL A 366 -8.70 4.24 -26.12
C VAL A 366 -7.69 3.97 -27.25
N VAL A 367 -7.27 2.73 -27.45
CA VAL A 367 -6.40 2.32 -28.56
C VAL A 367 -7.07 2.62 -29.90
N ALA A 368 -8.37 2.30 -30.06
CA ALA A 368 -9.12 2.56 -31.26
C ALA A 368 -9.19 4.06 -31.59
N VAL A 369 -9.51 4.89 -30.58
CA VAL A 369 -9.57 6.36 -30.70
C VAL A 369 -8.19 6.92 -31.06
N THR A 370 -7.15 6.48 -30.38
CA THR A 370 -5.77 6.92 -30.63
C THR A 370 -5.31 6.54 -32.05
N ALA A 371 -5.59 5.31 -32.48
CA ALA A 371 -5.29 4.83 -33.83
C ALA A 371 -6.10 5.58 -34.91
N TRP A 372 -7.36 5.86 -34.62
CA TRP A 372 -8.25 6.65 -35.50
C TRP A 372 -7.71 8.08 -35.65
N ALA A 373 -7.41 8.77 -34.56
CA ALA A 373 -6.86 10.13 -34.56
C ALA A 373 -5.53 10.22 -35.32
N ALA A 374 -4.61 9.25 -35.09
CA ALA A 374 -3.35 9.18 -35.82
C ALA A 374 -3.54 8.92 -37.34
N SER A 375 -4.55 8.14 -37.72
CA SER A 375 -4.85 7.77 -39.11
C SER A 375 -5.60 8.85 -39.89
N LEU A 376 -6.32 9.73 -39.17
CA LEU A 376 -7.08 10.84 -39.84
C LEU A 376 -6.18 11.77 -40.66
N ARG A 377 -4.97 12.04 -40.18
CA ARG A 377 -3.99 12.88 -40.94
C ARG A 377 -3.66 12.26 -42.27
N ALA A 378 -3.49 10.95 -42.35
CA ALA A 378 -3.23 10.22 -43.60
C ALA A 378 -4.47 10.16 -44.52
N ALA A 379 -5.66 10.03 -43.95
CA ALA A 379 -6.90 9.99 -44.69
C ALA A 379 -7.20 11.32 -45.37
N ARG A 380 -6.71 12.44 -44.82
CA ARG A 380 -6.90 13.81 -45.37
C ARG A 380 -5.85 14.20 -46.42
N LEU A 381 -4.76 13.41 -46.63
CA LEU A 381 -3.76 13.71 -47.66
C LEU A 381 -4.39 13.59 -49.07
N ARG A 382 -4.11 14.55 -49.94
CA ARG A 382 -4.49 14.48 -51.35
C ARG A 382 -3.71 13.38 -52.06
N THR A 383 -4.33 12.67 -52.98
CA THR A 383 -3.74 11.52 -53.71
C THR A 383 -2.46 11.91 -54.44
N VAL A 384 -2.44 13.13 -55.03
CA VAL A 384 -1.30 13.66 -55.74
C VAL A 384 -0.13 13.94 -54.79
N ASP A 385 -0.39 14.55 -53.63
CA ASP A 385 0.65 14.82 -52.61
C ASP A 385 1.24 13.51 -52.08
N ALA A 386 0.41 12.47 -51.91
CA ALA A 386 0.84 11.17 -51.43
C ALA A 386 1.72 10.41 -52.43
N LEU A 387 1.58 10.63 -53.73
CA LEU A 387 2.38 10.01 -54.81
C LEU A 387 3.67 10.81 -55.09
N THR A 388 3.71 12.11 -54.80
CA THR A 388 4.88 12.99 -54.99
C THR A 388 5.83 13.03 -53.79
N VAL A 389 5.45 12.44 -52.65
CA VAL A 389 6.30 12.27 -51.45
C VAL A 389 7.50 11.37 -51.79
N GLY A 390 8.48 11.85 -52.39
CA GLY A 390 9.74 11.18 -52.81
C GLY A 390 10.62 12.07 -53.63
N ARG A 391 10.11 13.17 -54.16
CA ARG A 391 10.83 14.10 -55.05
C ARG A 391 11.01 15.51 -54.47
N GLY A 392 10.54 15.79 -53.25
CA GLY A 392 10.55 17.13 -52.67
C GLY A 392 10.51 17.10 -51.16
N ALA A 393 11.28 16.26 -50.55
CA ALA A 393 11.23 16.09 -49.08
C ALA A 393 12.23 16.97 -48.35
N ASP A 394 12.16 18.29 -48.45
CA ASP A 394 12.80 19.21 -47.51
C ASP A 394 11.94 20.50 -47.27
N ARG A 395 10.68 20.29 -46.96
CA ARG A 395 9.89 21.35 -46.30
C ARG A 395 9.81 21.11 -44.80
N THR A 396 10.95 20.86 -44.18
CA THR A 396 11.10 21.07 -42.74
C THR A 396 11.11 22.55 -42.49
N GLY A 397 10.07 23.06 -41.78
CA GLY A 397 9.93 24.51 -41.55
C GLY A 397 11.23 25.11 -41.00
N GLY A 398 11.52 26.36 -41.39
CA GLY A 398 12.81 27.01 -41.17
C GLY A 398 13.37 26.96 -39.73
N ARG A 399 12.53 26.77 -38.71
CA ARG A 399 12.89 26.64 -37.31
C ARG A 399 13.59 25.30 -36.97
N SER A 400 13.13 24.17 -37.50
CA SER A 400 13.75 22.88 -37.26
C SER A 400 15.09 22.75 -37.97
N ALA A 401 15.25 23.31 -39.18
CA ALA A 401 16.53 23.36 -39.88
C ALA A 401 17.54 24.30 -39.19
N ALA A 402 17.05 25.40 -38.58
CA ALA A 402 17.90 26.31 -37.81
C ALA A 402 18.39 25.63 -36.50
N LEU A 403 17.52 24.92 -35.77
CA LEU A 403 17.88 24.15 -34.57
C LEU A 403 18.85 23.02 -34.90
N ALA A 404 18.62 22.27 -35.97
CA ALA A 404 19.52 21.21 -36.40
C ALA A 404 20.92 21.75 -36.77
N ARG A 405 21.00 22.91 -37.43
CA ARG A 405 22.28 23.57 -37.75
C ARG A 405 22.97 24.09 -36.50
N ALA A 406 22.22 24.70 -35.57
CA ALA A 406 22.77 25.14 -34.28
C ALA A 406 23.32 23.97 -33.46
N ALA A 407 22.56 22.87 -33.33
CA ALA A 407 22.97 21.66 -32.67
C ALA A 407 24.22 21.04 -33.35
N GLY A 408 24.25 20.96 -34.65
CA GLY A 408 25.41 20.50 -35.43
C GLY A 408 26.68 21.36 -35.19
N ARG A 409 26.53 22.68 -35.07
CA ARG A 409 27.66 23.58 -34.72
C ARG A 409 28.14 23.39 -33.27
N LEU A 410 27.19 23.17 -32.34
CA LEU A 410 27.51 22.95 -30.93
C LEU A 410 28.25 21.62 -30.73
N THR A 411 27.77 20.56 -31.36
CA THR A 411 28.39 19.22 -31.28
C THR A 411 29.73 19.16 -32.01
N ALA A 412 29.92 19.96 -33.09
CA ALA A 412 31.21 20.08 -33.78
C ALA A 412 32.29 20.79 -32.97
N ARG A 413 31.91 21.61 -31.94
CA ARG A 413 32.85 22.30 -31.04
C ARG A 413 33.22 21.42 -29.81
N MET A 414 32.50 20.36 -29.56
CA MET A 414 32.80 19.46 -28.44
C MET A 414 33.88 18.44 -28.86
N PRO A 415 34.82 18.07 -27.98
CA PRO A 415 35.86 17.09 -28.26
C PRO A 415 35.29 15.65 -28.29
N MET A 416 34.30 15.41 -29.14
CA MET A 416 33.65 14.11 -29.32
C MET A 416 34.05 13.48 -30.67
N SER A 417 34.06 12.13 -30.70
CA SER A 417 34.28 11.43 -31.97
C SER A 417 33.15 11.77 -32.98
N ARG A 418 33.45 11.89 -34.25
CA ARG A 418 32.48 12.27 -35.31
C ARG A 418 31.17 11.43 -35.30
N PRO A 419 31.22 10.09 -35.09
CA PRO A 419 30.00 9.29 -34.99
C PRO A 419 29.09 9.70 -33.83
N VAL A 420 29.66 10.05 -32.68
CA VAL A 420 28.94 10.49 -31.49
C VAL A 420 28.29 11.84 -31.71
N GLY A 421 29.01 12.80 -32.30
CA GLY A 421 28.48 14.11 -32.64
C GLY A 421 27.33 14.06 -33.66
N LEU A 422 27.45 13.21 -34.68
CA LEU A 422 26.36 12.95 -35.65
C LEU A 422 25.13 12.33 -34.97
N GLY A 423 25.34 11.41 -33.99
CA GLY A 423 24.27 10.81 -33.20
C GLY A 423 23.55 11.86 -32.36
N ALA A 424 24.29 12.67 -31.61
CA ALA A 424 23.75 13.70 -30.70
C ALA A 424 22.95 14.81 -31.41
N ALA A 425 23.27 15.12 -32.67
CA ALA A 425 22.54 16.10 -33.47
C ALA A 425 21.19 15.56 -34.06
N ARG A 426 21.01 14.25 -34.11
CA ARG A 426 19.83 13.59 -34.72
C ARG A 426 18.46 13.98 -34.12
N PRO A 427 18.28 14.10 -32.80
CA PRO A 427 16.98 14.47 -32.20
C PRO A 427 16.45 15.80 -32.76
N PHE A 428 17.32 16.72 -33.08
CA PHE A 428 16.95 18.05 -33.60
C PHE A 428 16.50 18.05 -35.06
N THR A 429 16.83 16.99 -35.82
CA THR A 429 16.40 16.87 -37.22
C THR A 429 14.94 16.44 -37.35
N ARG A 430 14.39 15.76 -36.35
CA ARG A 430 13.01 15.24 -36.31
C ARG A 430 12.37 15.47 -34.94
N PRO A 431 12.03 16.72 -34.58
CA PRO A 431 11.64 17.09 -33.21
C PRO A 431 10.39 16.37 -32.70
N VAL A 432 9.42 16.04 -33.57
CA VAL A 432 8.22 15.28 -33.14
C VAL A 432 8.55 13.88 -32.65
N ARG A 433 9.50 13.20 -33.30
CA ARG A 433 9.93 11.86 -32.86
C ARG A 433 10.77 11.92 -31.60
N ALA A 434 11.68 12.89 -31.54
CA ALA A 434 12.48 13.13 -30.33
C ALA A 434 11.58 13.44 -29.13
N ALA A 435 10.54 14.25 -29.33
CA ALA A 435 9.55 14.52 -28.29
C ALA A 435 8.78 13.26 -27.84
N ALA A 436 8.43 12.38 -28.77
CA ALA A 436 7.77 11.12 -28.43
C ALA A 436 8.67 10.17 -27.62
N ILE A 437 9.95 10.08 -28.00
CA ILE A 437 10.96 9.31 -27.21
C ILE A 437 11.14 9.96 -25.85
N LEU A 438 11.27 11.28 -25.80
CA LEU A 438 11.40 12.06 -24.57
C LEU A 438 10.24 11.81 -23.61
N LEU A 439 8.99 11.92 -24.10
CA LEU A 439 7.78 11.69 -23.31
C LEU A 439 7.71 10.24 -22.79
N SER A 440 8.07 9.26 -23.61
CA SER A 440 8.10 7.85 -23.17
C SER A 440 9.13 7.62 -22.06
N ILE A 441 10.32 8.23 -22.19
CA ILE A 441 11.37 8.13 -21.16
C ILE A 441 10.93 8.90 -19.90
N ALA A 442 10.42 10.12 -20.06
CA ALA A 442 9.97 10.93 -18.92
C ALA A 442 8.85 10.22 -18.13
N ALA A 443 7.87 9.63 -18.82
CA ALA A 443 6.82 8.86 -18.16
C ALA A 443 7.35 7.60 -17.45
N GLY A 444 8.30 6.88 -18.07
CA GLY A 444 8.96 5.74 -17.43
C GLY A 444 9.78 6.16 -16.20
N THR A 445 10.53 7.26 -16.29
CA THR A 445 11.30 7.80 -15.16
C THR A 445 10.36 8.32 -14.05
N ALA A 446 9.27 9.00 -14.42
CA ALA A 446 8.25 9.44 -13.46
C ALA A 446 7.66 8.26 -12.68
N SER A 447 7.38 7.14 -13.36
CA SER A 447 6.88 5.92 -12.71
C SER A 447 7.88 5.33 -11.72
N VAL A 448 9.18 5.28 -12.09
CA VAL A 448 10.25 4.81 -11.19
C VAL A 448 10.38 5.74 -9.98
N THR A 449 10.39 7.05 -10.21
CA THR A 449 10.50 8.06 -9.15
C THR A 449 9.33 7.95 -8.19
N PHE A 450 8.11 7.91 -8.70
CA PHE A 450 6.89 7.71 -7.90
C PHE A 450 6.96 6.43 -7.06
N ALA A 451 7.35 5.31 -7.67
CA ALA A 451 7.42 4.02 -6.99
C ALA A 451 8.46 3.99 -5.84
N LEU A 452 9.65 4.53 -6.10
CA LEU A 452 10.71 4.58 -5.08
C LEU A 452 10.37 5.56 -3.96
N GLY A 453 9.77 6.71 -4.31
CA GLY A 453 9.27 7.65 -3.31
C GLY A 453 8.18 7.07 -2.43
N LEU A 454 7.20 6.40 -3.04
CA LEU A 454 6.14 5.73 -2.30
C LEU A 454 6.70 4.65 -1.37
N GLY A 455 7.63 3.80 -1.86
CA GLY A 455 8.28 2.79 -1.03
C GLY A 455 9.00 3.39 0.17
N GLY A 456 9.75 4.48 -0.05
CA GLY A 456 10.44 5.23 1.02
C GLY A 456 9.46 5.85 2.03
N SER A 457 8.35 6.42 1.55
CA SER A 457 7.31 6.98 2.41
C SER A 457 6.62 5.90 3.25
N LEU A 458 6.29 4.74 2.66
CA LEU A 458 5.67 3.63 3.38
C LEU A 458 6.57 3.08 4.49
N ILE A 459 7.88 2.97 4.24
CA ILE A 459 8.84 2.55 5.28
C ILE A 459 8.86 3.57 6.42
N ARG A 460 8.89 4.88 6.12
CA ARG A 460 8.85 5.92 7.15
C ARG A 460 7.56 5.90 7.96
N ILE A 461 6.41 5.73 7.28
CA ILE A 461 5.11 5.61 7.94
C ILE A 461 5.10 4.39 8.86
N GLN A 462 5.57 3.23 8.40
CA GLN A 462 5.65 2.03 9.23
C GLN A 462 6.52 2.25 10.47
N THR A 463 7.72 2.79 10.31
CA THR A 463 8.60 3.11 11.44
C THR A 463 7.95 4.05 12.44
N ALA A 464 7.17 5.04 11.93
CA ALA A 464 6.45 5.97 12.79
C ALA A 464 5.22 5.35 13.46
N VAL A 465 4.55 4.39 12.83
CA VAL A 465 3.45 3.62 13.43
C VAL A 465 3.97 2.70 14.53
N GLU A 466 5.10 2.06 14.31
CA GLU A 466 5.74 1.19 15.30
C GLU A 466 6.27 1.98 16.50
N GLN A 467 6.54 3.28 16.30
CA GLN A 467 7.03 4.20 17.34
C GLN A 467 8.23 3.62 18.13
N ASN A 468 9.05 2.84 17.46
CA ASN A 468 10.17 2.13 18.07
C ASN A 468 11.39 2.12 17.15
N THR A 469 12.35 2.99 17.43
CA THR A 469 13.64 3.07 16.75
C THR A 469 14.80 2.69 17.68
N ALA A 470 14.48 2.12 18.85
CA ALA A 470 15.46 1.66 19.79
C ALA A 470 16.35 0.56 19.20
N ASP A 471 17.63 0.54 19.60
CA ASP A 471 18.57 -0.52 19.20
C ASP A 471 18.45 -1.77 20.07
N VAL A 472 18.12 -1.56 21.35
CA VAL A 472 17.97 -2.62 22.35
C VAL A 472 16.73 -2.36 23.19
N VAL A 473 16.01 -3.43 23.52
CA VAL A 473 14.78 -3.41 24.32
C VAL A 473 14.91 -4.36 25.51
N ILE A 474 14.37 -3.94 26.65
CA ILE A 474 14.16 -4.79 27.83
C ILE A 474 12.66 -4.92 28.04
N GLU A 475 12.11 -6.10 27.89
CA GLU A 475 10.72 -6.38 28.23
C GLU A 475 10.63 -7.00 29.63
N ILE A 476 9.82 -6.42 30.49
CA ILE A 476 9.57 -6.96 31.84
C ILE A 476 8.41 -7.93 31.79
N ARG A 477 8.72 -9.21 31.96
CA ARG A 477 7.72 -10.28 31.96
C ARG A 477 7.13 -10.44 33.36
N PRO A 478 5.80 -10.50 33.52
CA PRO A 478 5.16 -10.63 34.83
C PRO A 478 5.52 -11.93 35.58
N ASP A 479 5.97 -12.95 34.87
CA ASP A 479 6.13 -14.32 35.39
C ASP A 479 7.57 -14.80 35.54
N GLU A 480 8.59 -13.99 35.21
CA GLU A 480 9.97 -14.30 35.53
C GLU A 480 10.29 -13.91 36.98
N ALA A 481 9.72 -14.64 37.94
CA ALA A 481 10.33 -14.71 39.27
C ALA A 481 11.68 -15.44 39.12
N PRO A 482 12.79 -14.91 39.68
CA PRO A 482 14.09 -15.55 39.58
C PRO A 482 14.01 -16.99 40.10
N PRO A 483 14.68 -17.98 39.44
CA PRO A 483 14.72 -19.33 39.90
C PRO A 483 15.51 -19.40 41.21
N GLY A 484 14.78 -19.23 42.32
CA GLY A 484 15.37 -19.17 43.65
C GLY A 484 14.41 -18.67 44.73
N GLY A 485 13.19 -19.20 44.76
CA GLY A 485 12.35 -19.34 45.96
C GLY A 485 12.21 -18.17 46.94
N GLY A 486 12.19 -16.94 46.48
CA GLY A 486 11.87 -15.81 47.34
C GLY A 486 10.44 -15.31 47.06
N THR A 487 9.54 -15.38 48.01
CA THR A 487 8.16 -14.87 47.98
C THR A 487 8.10 -13.34 48.06
N GLY A 488 8.95 -12.64 47.28
CA GLY A 488 8.99 -11.18 47.20
C GLY A 488 8.77 -10.74 45.77
N THR A 489 7.58 -10.26 45.46
CA THR A 489 7.25 -9.52 44.22
C THR A 489 7.94 -8.15 44.18
N HIS A 490 9.26 -8.15 44.32
CA HIS A 490 10.00 -6.88 44.24
C HIS A 490 10.30 -6.59 42.77
N ARG A 491 9.39 -5.86 42.11
CA ARG A 491 9.71 -5.26 40.83
C ARG A 491 10.79 -4.18 41.04
N PRO A 492 11.88 -4.19 40.22
CA PRO A 492 12.96 -3.22 40.39
C PRO A 492 12.43 -1.79 40.24
N ASP A 493 13.03 -0.87 40.98
CA ASP A 493 12.70 0.56 40.85
C ASP A 493 13.09 1.03 39.43
N PRO A 494 12.19 1.69 38.68
CA PRO A 494 12.50 2.20 37.35
C PRO A 494 13.75 3.10 37.32
N ALA A 495 14.01 3.85 38.40
CA ALA A 495 15.19 4.70 38.51
C ALA A 495 16.50 3.86 38.56
N ASP A 496 16.50 2.75 39.31
CA ASP A 496 17.67 1.88 39.43
C ASP A 496 17.96 1.15 38.11
N VAL A 497 16.90 0.73 37.39
CA VAL A 497 17.06 0.12 36.06
C VAL A 497 17.66 1.12 35.09
N LEU A 498 17.11 2.32 35.00
CA LEU A 498 17.61 3.39 34.10
C LEU A 498 19.03 3.81 34.46
N ALA A 499 19.38 3.86 35.77
CA ALA A 499 20.74 4.13 36.22
C ALA A 499 21.72 3.05 35.78
N THR A 500 21.34 1.77 35.87
CA THR A 500 22.14 0.62 35.41
C THR A 500 22.35 0.68 33.89
N ILE A 501 21.30 1.03 33.11
CA ILE A 501 21.38 1.20 31.66
C ILE A 501 22.31 2.37 31.30
N ALA A 502 22.16 3.52 31.97
CA ALA A 502 22.97 4.71 31.74
C ALA A 502 24.46 4.52 32.06
N ALA A 503 24.77 3.65 33.03
CA ALA A 503 26.15 3.30 33.41
C ALA A 503 26.83 2.37 32.38
N GLN A 504 26.07 1.76 31.47
CA GLN A 504 26.64 0.82 30.50
C GLN A 504 27.31 1.56 29.33
N GLU A 505 28.54 1.17 29.02
CA GLU A 505 29.31 1.76 27.91
C GLU A 505 28.59 1.50 26.57
N GLY A 506 28.39 2.56 25.79
CA GLY A 506 27.69 2.52 24.51
C GLY A 506 26.24 2.98 24.55
N THR A 507 25.70 3.31 25.73
CA THR A 507 24.35 3.90 25.86
C THR A 507 24.38 5.35 25.44
N ARG A 508 23.48 5.73 24.53
CA ARG A 508 23.21 7.13 24.14
C ARG A 508 22.06 7.71 24.94
N ALA A 509 20.94 7.00 25.01
CA ALA A 509 19.73 7.41 25.71
C ALA A 509 18.87 6.19 26.06
N ALA A 510 18.03 6.32 27.08
CA ALA A 510 17.07 5.28 27.46
C ALA A 510 15.85 5.87 28.15
N TYR A 511 14.70 5.19 28.03
CA TYR A 511 13.50 5.51 28.81
C TYR A 511 12.72 4.22 29.14
N GLY A 512 11.85 4.32 30.15
CA GLY A 512 10.89 3.28 30.50
C GLY A 512 9.49 3.63 30.01
N LEU A 513 8.78 2.66 29.44
CA LEU A 513 7.39 2.79 28.97
C LEU A 513 6.47 1.96 29.84
N ALA A 514 5.47 2.61 30.43
CA ALA A 514 4.37 1.98 31.13
C ALA A 514 3.06 2.20 30.40
N GLN A 515 2.18 1.23 30.38
CA GLN A 515 0.89 1.32 29.71
C GLN A 515 -0.25 0.97 30.68
N ALA A 516 -1.31 1.77 30.65
CA ALA A 516 -2.53 1.53 31.42
C ALA A 516 -3.78 1.87 30.61
N PRO A 517 -4.87 1.11 30.77
CA PRO A 517 -6.15 1.49 30.21
C PRO A 517 -6.77 2.63 31.01
N ALA A 518 -7.46 3.54 30.31
CA ALA A 518 -8.24 4.61 30.92
C ALA A 518 -9.56 4.80 30.18
N ALA A 519 -10.58 5.21 30.92
CA ALA A 519 -11.87 5.56 30.33
C ALA A 519 -11.92 7.09 30.06
N VAL A 520 -12.55 7.47 28.98
CA VAL A 520 -12.80 8.88 28.62
C VAL A 520 -14.29 9.05 28.39
N ALA A 521 -14.85 10.11 28.95
CA ALA A 521 -16.27 10.39 28.79
C ALA A 521 -16.63 10.53 27.30
N GLY A 522 -17.64 9.79 26.88
CA GLY A 522 -18.08 9.76 25.46
C GLY A 522 -17.44 8.69 24.59
N LEU A 523 -16.39 8.01 25.07
CA LEU A 523 -15.80 6.86 24.37
C LEU A 523 -16.29 5.55 24.97
N THR A 524 -16.51 4.56 24.10
CA THR A 524 -17.00 3.24 24.48
C THR A 524 -15.87 2.26 24.78
N ASP A 525 -14.75 2.44 24.10
CA ASP A 525 -13.56 1.64 24.29
C ASP A 525 -12.55 2.35 25.20
N PRO A 526 -11.85 1.65 26.08
CA PRO A 526 -10.80 2.26 26.88
C PRO A 526 -9.68 2.77 25.98
N VAL A 527 -9.18 3.97 26.29
CA VAL A 527 -8.00 4.52 25.66
C VAL A 527 -6.75 3.99 26.35
N SER A 528 -5.65 3.90 25.63
CA SER A 528 -4.36 3.53 26.19
C SER A 528 -3.60 4.76 26.66
N ILE A 529 -3.22 4.80 27.94
CA ILE A 529 -2.27 5.78 28.45
C ILE A 529 -0.87 5.18 28.39
N ASN A 530 0.01 5.78 27.60
CA ASN A 530 1.42 5.48 27.52
C ASN A 530 2.20 6.48 28.38
N ALA A 531 2.77 6.00 29.49
CA ALA A 531 3.46 6.82 30.47
C ALA A 531 4.96 6.60 30.42
N PHE A 532 5.72 7.66 30.26
CA PHE A 532 7.16 7.62 30.08
C PHE A 532 7.92 7.99 31.36
N THR A 533 8.93 7.19 31.67
CA THR A 533 9.97 7.52 32.68
C THR A 533 11.27 7.78 31.92
N GLY A 534 11.76 9.01 31.91
CA GLY A 534 12.88 9.45 31.07
C GLY A 534 12.43 10.20 29.82
N ASP A 535 13.34 10.47 28.90
CA ASP A 535 13.10 11.25 27.69
C ASP A 535 12.91 10.33 26.47
N PRO A 536 11.69 10.22 25.92
CA PRO A 536 11.40 9.40 24.75
C PRO A 536 11.54 10.17 23.41
N THR A 537 11.92 11.45 23.39
CA THR A 537 11.92 12.31 22.20
C THR A 537 12.86 11.86 21.09
N TRP A 538 13.81 11.01 21.39
CA TRP A 538 14.77 10.45 20.43
C TRP A 538 14.21 9.22 19.67
N ASP A 539 13.12 8.62 20.17
CA ASP A 539 12.51 7.44 19.56
C ASP A 539 11.56 7.80 18.39
N GLY A 540 10.95 6.83 17.76
CA GLY A 540 10.17 6.94 16.53
C GLY A 540 8.92 7.81 16.57
N PHE A 541 8.69 8.58 17.64
CA PHE A 541 7.52 9.46 17.79
C PHE A 541 7.59 10.66 16.85
N THR A 542 6.69 10.74 15.88
CA THR A 542 6.64 11.84 14.92
C THR A 542 5.52 12.81 15.26
N MET A 543 5.87 14.07 15.53
CA MET A 543 4.88 15.14 15.81
C MET A 543 4.19 15.56 14.52
N VAL A 544 2.85 15.66 14.58
CA VAL A 544 2.01 16.19 13.51
C VAL A 544 1.77 17.70 13.74
N SER A 545 1.44 18.09 14.98
CA SER A 545 1.20 19.47 15.33
C SER A 545 1.53 19.74 16.80
N GLY A 546 1.79 21.00 17.16
CA GLY A 546 2.13 21.38 18.54
C GLY A 546 3.55 20.98 18.95
N ARG A 547 3.73 20.56 20.19
CA ARG A 547 5.02 20.13 20.75
C ARG A 547 4.86 18.90 21.65
N TRP A 548 5.96 18.19 21.89
CA TRP A 548 6.00 17.14 22.90
C TRP A 548 5.75 17.72 24.31
N PHE A 549 5.17 16.95 25.19
CA PHE A 549 4.96 17.38 26.57
C PHE A 549 6.30 17.57 27.30
N THR A 550 6.36 18.59 28.15
CA THR A 550 7.58 18.94 28.91
C THR A 550 7.32 19.10 30.41
N SER A 551 6.06 19.15 30.80
CA SER A 551 5.62 19.41 32.19
C SER A 551 4.60 18.39 32.66
N PRO A 552 4.56 18.05 33.95
CA PRO A 552 3.49 17.25 34.52
C PRO A 552 2.10 17.86 34.21
N GLY A 553 1.13 17.00 33.89
CA GLY A 553 -0.21 17.42 33.47
C GLY A 553 -0.35 17.70 31.98
N GLU A 554 0.74 17.69 31.21
CA GLU A 554 0.68 17.77 29.75
C GLU A 554 0.69 16.37 29.14
N ALA A 555 0.06 16.25 27.96
CA ALA A 555 0.06 15.02 27.18
C ALA A 555 0.10 15.35 25.68
N VAL A 556 0.51 14.39 24.88
CA VAL A 556 0.27 14.39 23.43
C VAL A 556 -0.66 13.24 23.08
N ALA A 557 -1.44 13.40 22.02
CA ALA A 557 -2.42 12.40 21.63
C ALA A 557 -2.42 12.15 20.12
N GLY A 558 -2.83 10.96 19.72
CA GLY A 558 -3.03 10.62 18.32
C GLY A 558 -4.28 11.27 17.73
N GLU A 559 -4.32 11.37 16.39
CA GLU A 559 -5.46 11.94 15.66
C GLU A 559 -6.79 11.24 15.99
N ALA A 560 -6.77 9.90 16.10
CA ALA A 560 -7.96 9.11 16.41
C ALA A 560 -8.55 9.49 17.79
N PHE A 561 -7.70 9.72 18.81
CA PHE A 561 -8.12 10.20 20.11
C PHE A 561 -8.73 11.59 20.05
N LEU A 562 -8.06 12.53 19.37
CA LEU A 562 -8.51 13.92 19.23
C LEU A 562 -9.87 14.01 18.53
N ARG A 563 -10.02 13.22 17.46
CA ARG A 563 -11.28 13.14 16.70
C ARG A 563 -12.41 12.54 17.54
N ALA A 564 -12.14 11.44 18.24
CA ALA A 564 -13.13 10.75 19.05
C ALA A 564 -13.61 11.56 20.26
N THR A 565 -12.73 12.39 20.85
CA THR A 565 -13.07 13.28 21.98
C THR A 565 -13.54 14.66 21.55
N GLY A 566 -13.34 15.04 20.27
CA GLY A 566 -13.55 16.41 19.77
C GLY A 566 -12.55 17.43 20.31
N ALA A 567 -11.49 17.00 21.00
CA ALA A 567 -10.47 17.85 21.59
C ALA A 567 -9.47 18.33 20.53
N ARG A 568 -8.84 19.48 20.80
CA ARG A 568 -7.79 20.07 19.96
C ARG A 568 -6.52 20.31 20.78
N VAL A 569 -5.41 20.52 20.10
CA VAL A 569 -4.18 20.95 20.75
C VAL A 569 -4.41 22.24 21.52
N GLY A 570 -4.08 22.25 22.80
CA GLY A 570 -4.33 23.30 23.76
C GLY A 570 -5.48 23.04 24.76
N ASP A 571 -6.39 22.12 24.43
CA ASP A 571 -7.53 21.77 25.28
C ASP A 571 -7.11 20.86 26.44
N THR A 572 -7.97 20.79 27.45
CA THR A 572 -7.81 19.91 28.63
C THR A 572 -8.86 18.81 28.58
N VAL A 573 -8.41 17.56 28.54
CA VAL A 573 -9.25 16.35 28.56
C VAL A 573 -9.14 15.71 29.95
N THR A 574 -10.23 15.18 30.47
CA THR A 574 -10.23 14.38 31.71
C THR A 574 -10.30 12.91 31.35
N VAL A 575 -9.28 12.13 31.72
CA VAL A 575 -9.26 10.69 31.60
C VAL A 575 -9.46 10.02 32.95
N GLN A 576 -10.15 8.92 33.01
CA GLN A 576 -10.34 8.13 34.23
C GLN A 576 -9.38 6.95 34.26
N ALA A 577 -8.35 7.03 35.07
CA ALA A 577 -7.40 5.98 35.29
C ALA A 577 -7.71 5.26 36.62
N ASP A 578 -8.10 3.99 36.54
CA ASP A 578 -8.57 3.20 37.69
C ASP A 578 -9.62 3.92 38.57
N GLY A 579 -10.62 4.57 37.89
CA GLY A 579 -11.67 5.32 38.55
C GLY A 579 -11.23 6.70 39.08
N THR A 580 -9.96 7.10 39.00
CA THR A 580 -9.44 8.38 39.43
C THR A 580 -9.37 9.35 38.23
N PRO A 581 -9.98 10.53 38.30
CA PRO A 581 -9.94 11.48 37.21
C PRO A 581 -8.58 12.19 37.16
N VAL A 582 -7.94 12.13 36.00
CA VAL A 582 -6.69 12.84 35.69
C VAL A 582 -6.95 13.85 34.57
N ARG A 583 -6.56 15.10 34.81
CA ARG A 583 -6.68 16.18 33.82
C ARG A 583 -5.41 16.24 33.00
N LEU A 584 -5.51 16.12 31.68
CA LEU A 584 -4.43 16.18 30.74
C LEU A 584 -4.62 17.35 29.77
N ARG A 585 -3.66 18.27 29.72
CA ARG A 585 -3.62 19.32 28.71
C ARG A 585 -2.92 18.77 27.47
N ILE A 586 -3.59 18.80 26.34
CA ILE A 586 -3.03 18.34 25.07
C ILE A 586 -2.02 19.37 24.56
N ALA A 587 -0.73 19.07 24.64
CA ALA A 587 0.36 19.94 24.21
C ALA A 587 0.67 19.81 22.70
N GLY A 588 0.32 18.68 22.11
CA GLY A 588 0.55 18.42 20.71
C GLY A 588 -0.15 17.16 20.22
N GLU A 589 -0.09 16.98 18.94
CA GLU A 589 -0.58 15.82 18.21
C GLU A 589 0.62 15.00 17.71
N VAL A 590 0.61 13.72 18.01
CA VAL A 590 1.62 12.74 17.55
C VAL A 590 0.99 11.85 16.49
N PHE A 591 1.80 11.42 15.53
CA PHE A 591 1.37 10.45 14.53
C PHE A 591 1.18 9.08 15.21
N ASP A 592 -0.07 8.75 15.43
CA ASP A 592 -0.51 7.48 16.00
C ASP A 592 -1.82 7.04 15.34
N THR A 593 -1.93 5.78 15.01
CA THR A 593 -3.12 5.19 14.38
C THR A 593 -4.17 4.74 15.39
N GLY A 594 -3.80 4.68 16.68
CA GLY A 594 -4.67 4.26 17.78
C GLY A 594 -5.28 5.42 18.56
N THR A 595 -6.03 5.09 19.61
CA THR A 595 -6.60 6.04 20.57
C THR A 595 -5.71 6.20 21.80
N ALA A 596 -4.38 6.28 21.61
CA ALA A 596 -3.42 6.41 22.69
C ALA A 596 -3.21 7.87 23.11
N VAL A 597 -2.94 8.05 24.40
CA VAL A 597 -2.48 9.29 25.00
C VAL A 597 -1.10 9.06 25.61
N PHE A 598 -0.18 9.95 25.34
CA PHE A 598 1.22 9.86 25.73
C PHE A 598 1.54 10.97 26.75
N THR A 599 2.05 10.60 27.93
CA THR A 599 2.32 11.55 29.02
C THR A 599 3.51 11.10 29.86
N GLY A 600 4.03 11.96 30.74
CA GLY A 600 5.04 11.59 31.71
C GLY A 600 4.47 10.72 32.84
N ALA A 601 5.24 9.76 33.35
CA ALA A 601 4.84 8.89 34.47
C ALA A 601 4.42 9.71 35.70
N ASP A 602 5.05 10.85 35.95
CA ASP A 602 4.74 11.74 37.07
C ASP A 602 3.31 12.30 37.02
N THR A 603 2.77 12.48 35.80
CA THR A 603 1.41 13.00 35.58
C THR A 603 0.33 12.05 36.12
N ILE A 604 0.56 10.76 36.01
CA ILE A 604 -0.43 9.75 36.39
C ILE A 604 -0.07 9.00 37.68
N ALA A 605 1.09 9.29 38.27
CA ALA A 605 1.60 8.61 39.46
C ALA A 605 0.62 8.65 40.66
N ALA A 606 -0.12 9.76 40.81
CA ALA A 606 -1.10 9.89 41.88
C ALA A 606 -2.34 8.98 41.66
N ALA A 607 -2.76 8.78 40.43
CA ALA A 607 -3.90 7.93 40.07
C ALA A 607 -3.52 6.45 40.00
N LEU A 608 -2.30 6.16 39.53
CA LEU A 608 -1.78 4.81 39.32
C LEU A 608 -0.41 4.61 40.00
N PRO A 609 -0.34 4.61 41.34
CA PRO A 609 0.93 4.53 42.08
C PRO A 609 1.68 3.20 41.86
N GLN A 610 0.97 2.15 41.44
CA GLN A 610 1.54 0.84 41.17
C GLN A 610 1.99 0.67 39.69
N LEU A 611 1.73 1.67 38.83
CA LEU A 611 2.13 1.57 37.43
C LEU A 611 3.66 1.60 37.32
N ARG A 612 4.20 0.59 36.66
CA ARG A 612 5.64 0.44 36.42
C ARG A 612 5.88 0.21 34.94
N PRO A 613 7.02 0.61 34.41
CA PRO A 613 7.41 0.29 33.05
C PRO A 613 7.33 -1.23 32.80
N HIS A 614 6.76 -1.58 31.68
CA HIS A 614 6.77 -2.95 31.16
C HIS A 614 7.84 -3.15 30.11
N GLU A 615 8.40 -2.06 29.61
CA GLU A 615 9.40 -2.04 28.56
C GLU A 615 10.40 -0.91 28.83
N TYR A 616 11.69 -1.14 28.58
CA TYR A 616 12.70 -0.11 28.48
C TYR A 616 13.30 -0.12 27.09
N ARG A 617 13.41 1.05 26.48
CA ARG A 617 13.97 1.25 25.15
C ARG A 617 15.27 2.00 25.24
N ILE A 618 16.26 1.54 24.48
CA ILE A 618 17.64 2.00 24.59
C ILE A 618 18.18 2.33 23.22
N ALA A 619 18.69 3.53 23.06
CA ALA A 619 19.46 3.96 21.90
C ALA A 619 20.95 3.82 22.18
N LEU A 620 21.68 3.29 21.23
CA LEU A 620 23.13 3.12 21.31
C LEU A 620 23.88 4.26 20.61
N THR A 621 25.14 4.40 20.96
CA THR A 621 26.08 5.26 20.24
C THR A 621 26.48 4.60 18.92
N ASP A 622 26.70 5.41 17.89
CA ASP A 622 27.05 4.94 16.54
C ASP A 622 28.22 3.96 16.55
N GLY A 623 28.03 2.80 15.91
CA GLY A 623 29.04 1.75 15.79
C GLY A 623 29.05 0.73 16.95
N THR A 624 28.18 0.86 17.93
CA THR A 624 28.02 -0.15 19.00
C THR A 624 27.24 -1.36 18.47
N ASP A 625 27.75 -2.59 18.66
CA ASP A 625 27.04 -3.80 18.29
C ASP A 625 25.87 -4.05 19.27
N PRO A 626 24.59 -4.05 18.79
CA PRO A 626 23.44 -4.25 19.65
C PRO A 626 23.43 -5.62 20.36
N GLY A 627 23.89 -6.68 19.68
CA GLY A 627 23.94 -8.02 20.26
C GLY A 627 24.95 -8.14 21.39
N GLY A 628 26.13 -7.61 21.23
CA GLY A 628 27.16 -7.56 22.26
C GLY A 628 26.78 -6.67 23.45
N TYR A 629 26.14 -5.53 23.16
CA TYR A 629 25.61 -4.63 24.19
C TYR A 629 24.50 -5.30 25.00
N ALA A 630 23.51 -5.91 24.38
CA ALA A 630 22.41 -6.60 25.05
C ALA A 630 22.89 -7.71 26.00
N LYS A 631 23.92 -8.47 25.61
CA LYS A 631 24.54 -9.50 26.49
C LYS A 631 25.21 -8.90 27.73
N ARG A 632 25.97 -7.82 27.58
CA ARG A 632 26.61 -7.12 28.71
C ARG A 632 25.58 -6.52 29.65
N LEU A 633 24.54 -5.85 29.07
CA LEU A 633 23.46 -5.27 29.85
C LEU A 633 22.64 -6.33 30.60
N THR A 634 22.34 -7.46 29.98
CA THR A 634 21.67 -8.60 30.62
C THR A 634 22.47 -9.08 31.85
N THR A 635 23.81 -9.17 31.72
CA THR A 635 24.66 -9.53 32.84
C THR A 635 24.61 -8.52 33.99
N ALA A 636 24.58 -7.20 33.65
CA ALA A 636 24.48 -6.13 34.65
C ALA A 636 23.10 -6.09 35.32
N LEU A 637 22.05 -6.44 34.62
CA LEU A 637 20.66 -6.48 35.11
C LEU A 637 20.24 -7.81 35.70
N GLN A 638 21.13 -8.83 35.70
CA GLN A 638 20.84 -10.16 36.28
C GLN A 638 20.36 -10.09 37.73
N PRO A 639 20.89 -9.22 38.60
CA PRO A 639 20.40 -9.10 39.99
C PRO A 639 18.95 -8.61 40.07
N GLN A 640 18.49 -7.92 39.02
CA GLN A 640 17.13 -7.39 38.91
C GLN A 640 16.19 -8.34 38.14
N GLY A 641 16.71 -9.47 37.63
CA GLY A 641 15.93 -10.48 36.88
C GLY A 641 15.51 -9.99 35.48
N LEU A 642 16.20 -9.02 34.90
CA LEU A 642 15.86 -8.45 33.59
C LEU A 642 16.80 -8.94 32.49
N THR A 643 16.25 -9.10 31.27
CA THR A 643 16.99 -9.54 30.10
C THR A 643 16.84 -8.50 28.99
N ALA A 644 17.94 -8.13 28.36
CA ALA A 644 17.97 -7.19 27.26
C ALA A 644 18.12 -7.93 25.92
N TYR A 645 17.39 -7.49 24.91
CA TYR A 645 17.40 -8.07 23.56
C TYR A 645 17.70 -7.00 22.52
N PRO A 646 18.42 -7.34 21.44
CA PRO A 646 18.47 -6.46 20.27
C PRO A 646 17.08 -6.26 19.73
N ASN A 647 16.72 -5.02 19.40
CA ASN A 647 15.42 -4.76 18.81
C ASN A 647 15.39 -5.32 17.37
N GLN A 648 14.52 -6.28 17.13
CA GLN A 648 14.26 -6.84 15.81
C GLN A 648 12.83 -6.50 15.45
N THR A 649 12.67 -5.49 14.61
CA THR A 649 11.35 -5.13 14.06
C THR A 649 10.92 -6.19 13.05
N PRO A 650 9.84 -6.93 13.28
CA PRO A 650 9.31 -7.87 12.30
C PRO A 650 8.89 -7.10 11.05
N VAL A 651 9.30 -7.56 9.88
CA VAL A 651 8.84 -6.96 8.62
C VAL A 651 7.37 -7.32 8.43
N ASP A 652 6.49 -6.31 8.35
CA ASP A 652 5.07 -6.51 8.10
C ASP A 652 4.89 -7.23 6.73
N PRO A 653 4.26 -8.43 6.71
CA PRO A 653 4.00 -9.16 5.46
C PRO A 653 3.23 -8.34 4.43
N LEU A 654 2.31 -7.47 4.85
CA LEU A 654 1.56 -6.59 3.97
C LEU A 654 2.49 -5.61 3.24
N LEU A 655 3.50 -5.08 3.93
CA LEU A 655 4.50 -4.19 3.33
C LEU A 655 5.29 -4.91 2.23
N VAL A 656 5.68 -6.16 2.45
CA VAL A 656 6.38 -6.99 1.45
C VAL A 656 5.51 -7.18 0.20
N VAL A 657 4.21 -7.45 0.38
CA VAL A 657 3.26 -7.60 -0.74
C VAL A 657 3.12 -6.28 -1.51
N VAL A 658 2.94 -5.15 -0.82
CA VAL A 658 2.81 -3.82 -1.43
C VAL A 658 4.09 -3.43 -2.16
N GLN A 659 5.26 -3.67 -1.57
CA GLN A 659 6.55 -3.41 -2.22
C GLN A 659 6.74 -4.30 -3.46
N GLY A 660 6.40 -5.58 -3.37
CA GLY A 660 6.46 -6.52 -4.48
C GLY A 660 5.55 -6.10 -5.65
N LEU A 661 4.33 -5.67 -5.33
CA LEU A 661 3.36 -5.15 -6.30
C LEU A 661 3.89 -3.86 -6.96
N THR A 662 4.38 -2.92 -6.16
CA THR A 662 4.96 -1.66 -6.63
C THR A 662 6.15 -1.90 -7.55
N ALA A 663 7.06 -2.81 -7.17
CA ALA A 663 8.22 -3.18 -7.97
C ALA A 663 7.81 -3.82 -9.30
N THR A 664 6.80 -4.71 -9.27
CA THR A 664 6.28 -5.38 -10.47
C THR A 664 5.65 -4.39 -11.45
N LEU A 665 4.77 -3.50 -10.96
CA LEU A 665 4.13 -2.48 -11.77
C LEU A 665 5.17 -1.49 -12.35
N THR A 666 6.15 -1.11 -11.56
CA THR A 666 7.25 -0.23 -11.99
C THR A 666 8.09 -0.88 -13.08
N LEU A 667 8.49 -2.14 -12.89
CA LEU A 667 9.25 -2.90 -13.89
C LEU A 667 8.47 -3.02 -15.21
N LEU A 668 7.17 -3.26 -15.11
CA LEU A 668 6.28 -3.33 -16.27
C LEU A 668 6.25 -1.99 -17.03
N LEU A 669 6.12 -0.85 -16.33
CA LEU A 669 6.11 0.47 -16.96
C LEU A 669 7.47 0.85 -17.55
N VAL A 670 8.57 0.51 -16.89
CA VAL A 670 9.95 0.68 -17.42
C VAL A 670 10.13 -0.14 -18.69
N ALA A 671 9.69 -1.39 -18.70
CA ALA A 671 9.74 -2.24 -19.89
C ALA A 671 8.92 -1.64 -21.05
N VAL A 672 7.73 -1.13 -20.76
CA VAL A 672 6.87 -0.42 -21.72
C VAL A 672 7.57 0.82 -22.27
N ALA A 673 8.21 1.64 -21.40
CA ALA A 673 8.97 2.81 -21.82
C ALA A 673 10.14 2.43 -22.75
N ALA A 674 10.92 1.42 -22.36
CA ALA A 674 12.02 0.91 -23.16
C ALA A 674 11.55 0.36 -24.53
N LEU A 675 10.39 -0.33 -24.56
CA LEU A 675 9.75 -0.78 -25.80
C LEU A 675 9.30 0.38 -26.68
N GLY A 676 8.86 1.48 -26.10
CA GLY A 676 8.53 2.72 -26.81
C GLY A 676 9.76 3.29 -27.51
N VAL A 677 10.86 3.45 -26.78
CA VAL A 677 12.17 3.89 -27.33
C VAL A 677 12.66 2.93 -28.42
N PHE A 678 12.63 1.63 -28.14
CA PHE A 678 13.01 0.57 -29.07
C PHE A 678 12.24 0.68 -30.40
N ASN A 679 10.92 0.80 -30.33
CA ASN A 679 10.07 0.88 -31.53
C ASN A 679 10.38 2.12 -32.35
N MET A 680 10.58 3.28 -31.70
CA MET A 680 10.91 4.52 -32.39
C MET A 680 12.25 4.47 -33.07
N LEU A 681 13.26 3.89 -32.43
CA LEU A 681 14.58 3.72 -33.01
C LEU A 681 14.56 2.75 -34.19
N VAL A 682 13.84 1.62 -34.10
CA VAL A 682 13.67 0.68 -35.20
C VAL A 682 13.05 1.37 -36.42
N LEU A 683 12.04 2.24 -36.20
CA LEU A 683 11.44 3.03 -37.29
C LEU A 683 12.42 4.02 -37.90
N ASP A 684 13.17 4.77 -37.09
CA ASP A 684 14.15 5.75 -37.56
C ASP A 684 15.28 5.06 -38.37
N LEU A 685 15.81 3.95 -37.86
CA LEU A 685 16.84 3.17 -38.52
C LEU A 685 16.38 2.56 -39.84
N ARG A 686 15.15 2.03 -39.91
CA ARG A 686 14.59 1.47 -41.14
C ARG A 686 14.40 2.52 -42.25
N GLU A 687 14.02 3.73 -41.91
CA GLU A 687 13.88 4.82 -42.88
C GLU A 687 15.24 5.29 -43.42
N ARG A 688 16.33 5.07 -42.66
CA ARG A 688 17.69 5.57 -43.01
C ARG A 688 18.67 4.43 -43.31
N VAL A 689 18.16 3.24 -43.64
CA VAL A 689 19.04 2.10 -43.98
C VAL A 689 20.01 2.43 -45.11
N HIS A 690 19.56 3.19 -46.10
CA HIS A 690 20.40 3.62 -47.25
C HIS A 690 21.50 4.59 -46.79
N GLU A 691 21.18 5.62 -45.98
CA GLU A 691 22.18 6.57 -45.43
C GLU A 691 23.24 5.82 -44.58
N LEU A 692 22.79 4.87 -43.74
CA LEU A 692 23.70 4.02 -42.95
C LEU A 692 24.58 3.14 -43.83
N ALA A 693 24.05 2.65 -44.94
CA ALA A 693 24.82 1.81 -45.89
C ALA A 693 25.90 2.64 -46.58
N VAL A 694 25.57 3.89 -46.96
CA VAL A 694 26.57 4.84 -47.54
C VAL A 694 27.67 5.17 -46.51
N GLN A 695 27.29 5.46 -45.24
CA GLN A 695 28.28 5.72 -44.18
C GLN A 695 29.17 4.53 -43.92
N LYS A 696 28.64 3.28 -43.96
CA LYS A 696 29.43 2.06 -43.83
C LYS A 696 30.34 1.83 -45.04
N ALA A 697 29.89 2.13 -46.26
CA ALA A 697 30.70 2.07 -47.47
C ALA A 697 31.85 3.08 -47.41
N LEU A 698 31.68 4.20 -46.74
CA LEU A 698 32.71 5.23 -46.48
C LEU A 698 33.63 4.84 -45.30
N GLY A 699 33.51 3.64 -44.73
CA GLY A 699 34.45 3.10 -43.74
C GLY A 699 33.97 3.17 -42.28
N MET A 700 32.67 3.47 -42.02
CA MET A 700 32.13 3.42 -40.68
C MET A 700 32.12 2.00 -40.11
N THR A 701 32.75 1.77 -38.95
CA THR A 701 32.82 0.46 -38.29
C THR A 701 31.50 0.15 -37.54
N PRO A 702 31.21 -1.17 -37.26
CA PRO A 702 30.06 -1.55 -36.47
C PRO A 702 29.99 -0.89 -35.10
N ARG A 703 31.14 -0.72 -34.41
CA ARG A 703 31.21 -0.03 -33.10
C ARG A 703 30.87 1.45 -33.23
N GLN A 704 31.28 2.14 -34.26
CA GLN A 704 30.94 3.52 -34.55
C GLN A 704 29.43 3.68 -34.87
N THR A 705 28.83 2.70 -35.56
CA THR A 705 27.38 2.66 -35.80
C THR A 705 26.60 2.54 -34.47
N ILE A 706 27.01 1.65 -33.57
CA ILE A 706 26.41 1.51 -32.24
C ILE A 706 26.55 2.82 -31.45
N ALA A 707 27.75 3.38 -31.39
CA ALA A 707 28.02 4.64 -30.69
C ALA A 707 27.16 5.79 -31.21
N MET A 708 26.96 5.90 -32.53
CA MET A 708 26.09 6.90 -33.14
C MET A 708 24.61 6.72 -32.74
N VAL A 709 24.10 5.47 -32.74
CA VAL A 709 22.71 5.17 -32.34
C VAL A 709 22.50 5.43 -30.86
N VAL A 710 23.41 5.00 -30.02
CA VAL A 710 23.37 5.23 -28.56
C VAL A 710 23.43 6.72 -28.27
N ALA A 711 24.37 7.48 -28.89
CA ALA A 711 24.48 8.92 -28.70
C ALA A 711 23.21 9.67 -29.11
N SER A 712 22.41 9.16 -30.05
CA SER A 712 21.16 9.77 -30.48
C SER A 712 20.07 9.75 -29.40
N VAL A 713 20.15 8.85 -28.42
CA VAL A 713 19.16 8.76 -27.32
C VAL A 713 19.72 9.22 -25.98
N THR A 714 21.05 9.31 -25.83
CA THR A 714 21.69 9.71 -24.56
C THR A 714 21.20 11.09 -24.09
N GLY A 715 21.24 12.11 -24.94
CA GLY A 715 20.76 13.44 -24.60
C GLY A 715 19.27 13.47 -24.31
N VAL A 716 18.46 12.74 -25.10
CA VAL A 716 17.01 12.63 -24.89
C VAL A 716 16.73 11.88 -23.58
N GLY A 717 17.52 10.86 -23.24
CA GLY A 717 17.42 10.10 -22.01
C GLY A 717 17.67 10.94 -20.76
N LEU A 718 18.74 11.77 -20.79
CA LEU A 718 19.05 12.70 -19.71
C LEU A 718 17.98 13.76 -19.50
N VAL A 719 17.50 14.38 -20.60
CA VAL A 719 16.41 15.38 -20.54
C VAL A 719 15.11 14.72 -20.09
N GLY A 720 14.85 13.48 -20.54
CA GLY A 720 13.70 12.69 -20.12
C GLY A 720 13.73 12.37 -18.62
N GLY A 721 14.90 12.04 -18.09
CA GLY A 721 15.11 11.89 -16.65
C GLY A 721 14.88 13.19 -15.88
N LEU A 722 15.47 14.29 -16.37
CA LEU A 722 15.33 15.61 -15.76
C LEU A 722 13.87 16.11 -15.69
N ILE A 723 13.04 15.74 -16.66
CA ILE A 723 11.60 16.06 -16.68
C ILE A 723 10.81 15.01 -15.89
N GLY A 724 11.16 13.74 -16.02
CA GLY A 724 10.43 12.63 -15.40
C GLY A 724 10.50 12.65 -13.88
N VAL A 725 11.66 12.98 -13.31
CA VAL A 725 11.84 13.05 -11.85
C VAL A 725 10.88 14.06 -11.20
N PRO A 726 10.83 15.34 -11.59
CA PRO A 726 9.87 16.29 -11.03
C PRO A 726 8.41 15.85 -11.21
N VAL A 727 8.08 15.25 -12.35
CA VAL A 727 6.72 14.73 -12.59
C VAL A 727 6.41 13.57 -11.62
N GLY A 728 7.35 12.65 -11.41
CA GLY A 728 7.18 11.55 -10.46
C GLY A 728 7.02 12.02 -9.02
N VAL A 729 7.84 13.02 -8.61
CA VAL A 729 7.70 13.70 -7.32
C VAL A 729 6.33 14.36 -7.19
N ALA A 730 5.88 15.10 -8.20
CA ALA A 730 4.55 15.73 -8.18
C ALA A 730 3.40 14.70 -8.08
N VAL A 731 3.51 13.56 -8.76
CA VAL A 731 2.54 12.47 -8.64
C VAL A 731 2.52 11.91 -7.21
N GLN A 732 3.68 11.73 -6.57
CA GLN A 732 3.75 11.28 -5.18
C GLN A 732 3.12 12.27 -4.21
N HIS A 733 3.44 13.57 -4.34
CA HIS A 733 2.83 14.64 -3.53
C HIS A 733 1.31 14.74 -3.70
N LEU A 734 0.77 14.27 -4.82
CA LEU A 734 -0.68 14.20 -5.04
C LEU A 734 -1.29 12.92 -4.47
N VAL A 735 -0.61 11.77 -4.67
CA VAL A 735 -1.16 10.45 -4.37
C VAL A 735 -1.03 10.10 -2.89
N LEU A 736 0.11 10.36 -2.26
CA LEU A 736 0.37 9.97 -0.88
C LEU A 736 -0.58 10.65 0.13
N PRO A 737 -0.82 11.98 0.08
CA PRO A 737 -1.84 12.60 0.94
C PRO A 737 -3.25 12.08 0.65
N ALA A 738 -3.58 11.77 -0.62
CA ALA A 738 -4.87 11.19 -0.97
C ALA A 738 -5.05 9.77 -0.42
N MET A 739 -3.95 8.98 -0.34
CA MET A 739 -3.95 7.68 0.34
C MET A 739 -4.20 7.84 1.83
N ALA A 740 -3.50 8.74 2.49
CA ALA A 740 -3.67 9.02 3.92
C ALA A 740 -5.08 9.52 4.25
N ALA A 741 -5.59 10.47 3.49
CA ALA A 741 -6.96 10.96 3.66
C ALA A 741 -8.01 9.86 3.44
N GLY A 742 -7.74 8.89 2.55
CA GLY A 742 -8.57 7.70 2.37
C GLY A 742 -8.62 6.82 3.62
N GLY A 743 -7.54 6.75 4.39
CA GLY A 743 -7.44 6.06 5.68
C GLY A 743 -7.77 6.94 6.89
N GLY A 744 -8.25 8.16 6.68
CA GLY A 744 -8.58 9.09 7.76
C GLY A 744 -7.37 9.64 8.53
N LEU A 745 -6.17 9.62 7.93
CA LEU A 745 -4.92 10.05 8.55
C LEU A 745 -4.41 11.34 7.92
N HIS A 746 -3.84 12.22 8.76
CA HIS A 746 -3.09 13.38 8.33
C HIS A 746 -1.59 13.08 8.39
N LEU A 747 -0.93 13.12 7.22
CA LEU A 747 0.51 12.85 7.14
C LEU A 747 1.31 14.15 7.31
N PRO A 748 2.31 14.17 8.18
CA PRO A 748 3.33 15.22 8.20
C PRO A 748 4.08 15.32 6.86
N ASP A 749 4.50 16.54 6.48
CA ASP A 749 5.27 16.77 5.26
C ASP A 749 6.57 15.95 5.20
N SER A 750 7.15 15.61 6.35
CA SER A 750 8.34 14.77 6.46
C SER A 750 8.18 13.36 5.88
N PHE A 751 6.95 12.84 5.80
CA PHE A 751 6.67 11.53 5.18
C PHE A 751 6.51 11.63 3.66
N VAL A 752 6.18 12.81 3.15
CA VAL A 752 6.05 13.08 1.73
C VAL A 752 7.42 13.39 1.12
N ASP A 753 8.25 14.16 1.82
CA ASP A 753 9.56 14.60 1.36
C ASP A 753 10.66 13.55 1.64
N VAL A 754 10.64 12.46 0.85
CA VAL A 754 11.60 11.36 0.98
C VAL A 754 12.82 11.51 0.06
N TYR A 755 12.84 12.51 -0.84
CA TYR A 755 13.87 12.67 -1.84
C TYR A 755 15.01 13.58 -1.38
N GLY A 756 16.15 12.98 -1.07
CA GLY A 756 17.41 13.71 -0.90
C GLY A 756 18.16 13.90 -2.22
N PRO A 757 19.16 14.81 -2.27
CA PRO A 757 20.01 14.97 -3.45
C PRO A 757 20.70 13.67 -3.90
N ALA A 758 21.05 12.81 -2.96
CA ALA A 758 21.67 11.51 -3.23
C ALA A 758 20.75 10.54 -3.98
N THR A 759 19.43 10.68 -3.85
CA THR A 759 18.44 9.85 -4.55
C THR A 759 18.00 10.46 -5.89
N LEU A 760 17.95 11.80 -5.99
CA LEU A 760 17.50 12.49 -7.21
C LEU A 760 18.48 12.32 -8.39
N VAL A 761 19.79 12.27 -8.11
CA VAL A 761 20.82 12.09 -9.16
C VAL A 761 20.70 10.72 -9.84
N PRO A 762 20.70 9.58 -9.14
CA PRO A 762 20.50 8.26 -9.76
C PRO A 762 19.15 8.15 -10.48
N LEU A 763 18.07 8.72 -9.93
CA LEU A 763 16.75 8.74 -10.57
C LEU A 763 16.79 9.47 -11.93
N THR A 764 17.47 10.62 -11.99
CA THR A 764 17.67 11.36 -13.26
C THR A 764 18.45 10.53 -14.26
N LEU A 765 19.49 9.81 -13.81
CA LEU A 765 20.25 8.87 -14.65
C LEU A 765 19.42 7.66 -15.05
N GLY A 766 18.36 7.31 -14.32
CA GLY A 766 17.40 6.27 -14.68
C GLY A 766 16.77 6.49 -16.06
N GLY A 767 16.52 7.75 -16.45
CA GLY A 767 16.06 8.08 -17.79
C GLY A 767 17.07 7.72 -18.87
N LEU A 768 18.36 7.88 -18.60
CA LEU A 768 19.44 7.42 -19.48
C LEU A 768 19.45 5.88 -19.59
N VAL A 769 19.28 5.18 -18.47
CA VAL A 769 19.23 3.71 -18.44
C VAL A 769 18.06 3.20 -19.28
N ILE A 770 16.87 3.76 -19.15
CA ILE A 770 15.69 3.40 -19.96
C ILE A 770 15.97 3.64 -21.45
N ALA A 771 16.58 4.79 -21.80
CA ALA A 771 16.96 5.10 -23.17
C ALA A 771 17.95 4.09 -23.75
N LEU A 772 18.98 3.71 -22.97
CA LEU A 772 19.99 2.74 -23.37
C LEU A 772 19.40 1.35 -23.56
N LEU A 773 18.57 0.88 -22.62
CA LEU A 773 17.89 -0.43 -22.73
C LEU A 773 17.04 -0.52 -24.01
N GLY A 774 16.29 0.54 -24.33
CA GLY A 774 15.52 0.60 -25.57
C GLY A 774 16.38 0.67 -26.85
N ALA A 775 17.61 1.20 -26.75
CA ALA A 775 18.49 1.42 -27.89
C ALA A 775 19.42 0.24 -28.22
N LEU A 776 19.74 -0.63 -27.24
CA LEU A 776 20.75 -1.68 -27.41
C LEU A 776 20.45 -2.64 -28.58
N LEU A 777 19.22 -3.17 -28.63
CA LEU A 777 18.82 -4.10 -29.69
C LEU A 777 18.79 -3.44 -31.09
N PRO A 778 18.18 -2.25 -31.28
CA PRO A 778 18.21 -1.56 -32.58
C PRO A 778 19.63 -1.19 -33.02
N ALA A 779 20.49 -0.76 -32.08
CA ALA A 779 21.87 -0.43 -32.38
C ALA A 779 22.66 -1.66 -32.86
N GLY A 780 22.48 -2.80 -32.19
CA GLY A 780 23.07 -4.09 -32.62
C GLY A 780 22.59 -4.55 -33.99
N TRP A 781 21.28 -4.39 -34.28
CA TRP A 781 20.71 -4.68 -35.58
C TRP A 781 21.30 -3.77 -36.66
N ALA A 782 21.36 -2.46 -36.42
CA ALA A 782 21.96 -1.51 -37.35
C ALA A 782 23.44 -1.83 -37.66
N ALA A 783 24.21 -2.24 -36.65
CA ALA A 783 25.60 -2.63 -36.80
C ALA A 783 25.79 -3.88 -37.67
N ARG A 784 24.86 -4.84 -37.63
CA ARG A 784 24.92 -6.11 -38.37
C ARG A 784 24.30 -6.03 -39.77
N THR A 785 23.64 -4.93 -40.18
CA THR A 785 23.04 -4.77 -41.50
C THR A 785 24.11 -4.79 -42.58
N ARG A 786 23.99 -5.69 -43.57
CA ARG A 786 24.95 -5.82 -44.70
C ARG A 786 24.80 -4.63 -45.67
N THR A 787 25.88 -3.95 -45.98
CA THR A 787 25.90 -2.77 -46.87
C THR A 787 25.38 -3.09 -48.26
N ALA A 788 25.79 -4.22 -48.86
CA ALA A 788 25.36 -4.63 -50.18
C ALA A 788 23.84 -4.87 -50.33
N VAL A 789 23.19 -5.38 -49.28
CA VAL A 789 21.73 -5.59 -49.25
C VAL A 789 21.00 -4.25 -49.08
N ALA A 790 21.57 -3.37 -48.26
CA ALA A 790 20.95 -2.07 -47.97
C ALA A 790 21.04 -1.08 -49.12
N LEU A 791 22.04 -1.18 -49.97
CA LEU A 791 22.19 -0.34 -51.18
C LEU A 791 21.33 -0.85 -52.36
N ARG A 792 20.89 -2.13 -52.35
CA ARG A 792 19.99 -2.70 -53.41
C ARG A 792 18.50 -2.48 -53.14
N THR A 793 18.12 -2.03 -51.95
CA THR A 793 16.72 -1.72 -51.67
C THR A 793 16.41 -0.30 -52.06
N GLU A 794 15.90 -0.09 -53.28
CA GLU A 794 15.22 1.13 -53.72
C GLU A 794 13.79 1.23 -53.16
#